data_929d910ea806557859b4043bf8d05f86
#
_entry.id   929d910ea806557859b4043bf8d05f86
#
_cell.length_a   1.000
_cell.length_b   1.000
_cell.length_c   1.000
_cell.angle_alpha   90.00
_cell.angle_beta   90.00
_cell.angle_gamma   90.00
#
_symmetry.space_group_name_H-M   'P 1'
#
loop_
_entity.id
_entity.type
_entity.pdbx_description
1 polymer ?
#
loop_
_entity_poly.entity_id
_entity_poly.type
_entity_poly.pdbx_seq_one_letter_code
_entity_poly.pdbx_strand_id
1 'polypeptide(L)'
;MTCISIPVLCYHNVSDVNGHTPEMFRAHLDAIADAGWRTITARDLLAVTRGEMRPPKKSLVLTFDDGHVSNWTTVVPELEKRNMTGTFFVLTDFTVPGEARTAETAPEMLTMKQVFRAAHLEGDYSQFINESEIRAMLDKGMEIYSHGRRHQAAFMSFQPECPLGAERSHWGGWSIYPGHNDSWPTFKVGSAYVYDGFWPKFEGRGQPRFVKRSEEERREFCRRDFRKSLERIRELNGLDEQIFCWPWGQFDQAAQDELKAAGYAGAFTLERWSNTRGTDPFRLNRIGVAARKDSDWLRSRLRMYSTTPSARFFFKKYHKKPEINTVLYATDSIKLSGGSRQMVNNIKAMSDMGLKVYALVTPDTAINAALEDLDVEVIRHDGFSRYWKAGKFLKSLIEEKGIDVVHSFHNRAYKMGVLARLMGAKFKLFINRGVISKPNSVFFLWTALSNGVIANSAQCAEVMRKYWVRGKLLNVVYNAYAGPDFGEPKPRKKRGTRFIYLGNTAPIKGFDVFLKAADRLCREGARDLEFVGVGVSDNKLGNYDDILTPAVRERYRNAGEISHDAVFDELRFADVLVITSRKESLPNALLEGFALGLPAVCTNVGGIPEVVRDGVDGFLCASEDADCLAEKMRLLAEDPTKRFTLGLVGHRMVRRLLTPEAKGRNLMRVYMGEHLYEPLPLEDIAREAADAPDPFETQNSMEEHSHERPER
;
A
#
# COMPACT_ATOMS: atom_id res chain seq x y z
N MET A 1 40.30 -12.49 -15.13
CA MET A 1 39.33 -13.49 -14.58
C MET A 1 38.01 -13.28 -15.26
N THR A 2 37.51 -14.24 -16.04
CA THR A 2 36.20 -14.19 -16.68
C THR A 2 35.13 -14.27 -15.56
N CYS A 3 34.44 -13.19 -15.31
CA CYS A 3 33.30 -13.21 -14.41
C CYS A 3 32.20 -14.09 -15.01
N ILE A 4 31.73 -15.10 -14.29
CA ILE A 4 30.68 -16.02 -14.75
C ILE A 4 29.37 -15.58 -14.10
N SER A 5 28.35 -15.37 -14.95
CA SER A 5 26.98 -15.10 -14.52
C SER A 5 26.14 -16.36 -14.76
N ILE A 6 25.39 -16.80 -13.76
CA ILE A 6 24.55 -18.00 -13.83
C ILE A 6 23.10 -17.58 -13.82
N PRO A 7 22.37 -17.73 -14.95
CA PRO A 7 20.92 -17.55 -14.97
C PRO A 7 20.23 -18.73 -14.28
N VAL A 8 19.10 -18.42 -13.62
CA VAL A 8 18.19 -19.41 -13.09
C VAL A 8 16.83 -19.18 -13.74
N LEU A 9 16.30 -20.21 -14.39
CA LEU A 9 14.99 -20.15 -15.05
C LEU A 9 13.94 -20.77 -14.11
N CYS A 10 12.85 -20.05 -13.91
CA CYS A 10 11.76 -20.50 -13.06
C CYS A 10 10.55 -20.86 -13.92
N TYR A 11 10.19 -22.12 -13.89
CA TYR A 11 8.97 -22.70 -14.42
C TYR A 11 8.05 -23.14 -13.27
N HIS A 12 6.84 -23.58 -13.59
CA HIS A 12 5.91 -24.18 -12.65
C HIS A 12 5.45 -25.53 -13.21
N ASN A 13 4.24 -25.62 -13.74
CA ASN A 13 3.71 -26.79 -14.39
C ASN A 13 3.91 -26.80 -15.92
N VAL A 14 4.00 -27.97 -16.49
CA VAL A 14 4.09 -28.19 -17.94
C VAL A 14 2.96 -29.09 -18.37
N SER A 15 1.88 -28.49 -18.86
CA SER A 15 0.68 -29.20 -19.30
C SER A 15 -0.13 -28.36 -20.31
N ASP A 16 -1.01 -28.97 -21.05
CA ASP A 16 -1.88 -28.28 -22.02
C ASP A 16 -2.97 -27.42 -21.36
N VAL A 17 -3.26 -27.65 -20.09
CA VAL A 17 -4.28 -26.92 -19.33
C VAL A 17 -3.70 -25.66 -18.69
N ASN A 18 -2.49 -25.74 -18.16
CA ASN A 18 -1.85 -24.63 -17.42
C ASN A 18 -0.34 -24.57 -17.70
N GLY A 19 0.22 -23.39 -17.57
CA GLY A 19 1.66 -23.21 -17.65
C GLY A 19 2.19 -23.27 -19.08
N HIS A 20 3.29 -24.00 -19.30
CA HIS A 20 3.88 -24.20 -20.60
C HIS A 20 3.33 -25.48 -21.22
N THR A 21 2.99 -25.45 -22.51
CA THR A 21 2.67 -26.70 -23.20
C THR A 21 3.91 -27.60 -23.28
N PRO A 22 3.76 -28.93 -23.31
CA PRO A 22 4.88 -29.86 -23.46
C PRO A 22 5.76 -29.57 -24.68
N GLU A 23 5.19 -29.13 -25.79
CA GLU A 23 5.93 -28.76 -27.00
C GLU A 23 6.78 -27.52 -26.79
N MET A 24 6.23 -26.47 -26.20
CA MET A 24 6.97 -25.24 -25.91
C MET A 24 8.11 -25.52 -24.94
N PHE A 25 7.86 -26.34 -23.92
CA PHE A 25 8.88 -26.73 -22.97
C PHE A 25 10.02 -27.51 -23.64
N ARG A 26 9.72 -28.49 -24.52
CA ARG A 26 10.73 -29.20 -25.33
C ARG A 26 11.55 -28.21 -26.17
N ALA A 27 10.88 -27.28 -26.87
CA ALA A 27 11.57 -26.26 -27.66
C ALA A 27 12.50 -25.35 -26.82
N HIS A 28 12.14 -25.10 -25.54
CA HIS A 28 13.03 -24.39 -24.61
C HIS A 28 14.27 -25.23 -24.27
N LEU A 29 14.09 -26.52 -23.94
CA LEU A 29 15.21 -27.40 -23.62
C LEU A 29 16.16 -27.58 -24.83
N ASP A 30 15.61 -27.72 -26.03
CA ASP A 30 16.39 -27.79 -27.25
C ASP A 30 17.17 -26.49 -27.49
N ALA A 31 16.56 -25.34 -27.31
CA ALA A 31 17.23 -24.04 -27.40
C ALA A 31 18.37 -23.87 -26.39
N ILE A 32 18.25 -24.44 -25.19
CA ILE A 32 19.29 -24.47 -24.15
C ILE A 32 20.46 -25.34 -24.63
N ALA A 33 20.16 -26.57 -25.11
CA ALA A 33 21.16 -27.53 -25.60
C ALA A 33 21.93 -26.98 -26.83
N ASP A 34 21.20 -26.50 -27.85
CA ASP A 34 21.75 -25.93 -29.09
C ASP A 34 22.66 -24.74 -28.82
N ALA A 35 22.31 -23.91 -27.85
CA ALA A 35 23.16 -22.79 -27.46
C ALA A 35 24.37 -23.21 -26.59
N GLY A 36 24.54 -24.50 -26.32
CA GLY A 36 25.66 -25.08 -25.56
C GLY A 36 25.66 -24.75 -24.08
N TRP A 37 24.46 -24.49 -23.51
CA TRP A 37 24.29 -24.31 -22.07
C TRP A 37 24.19 -25.68 -21.38
N ARG A 38 24.65 -25.73 -20.12
CA ARG A 38 24.60 -26.93 -19.27
C ARG A 38 23.86 -26.64 -18.01
N THR A 39 22.97 -27.53 -17.61
CA THR A 39 22.31 -27.45 -16.32
C THR A 39 23.25 -27.82 -15.19
N ILE A 40 23.19 -27.09 -14.11
CA ILE A 40 23.81 -27.37 -12.82
C ILE A 40 22.72 -27.35 -11.74
N THR A 41 23.03 -27.92 -10.59
CA THR A 41 22.09 -28.00 -9.47
C THR A 41 21.97 -26.67 -8.71
N ALA A 42 20.92 -26.52 -7.88
CA ALA A 42 20.81 -25.39 -6.96
C ALA A 42 21.90 -25.42 -5.88
N ARG A 43 22.32 -26.60 -5.46
CA ARG A 43 23.46 -26.79 -4.54
C ARG A 43 24.76 -26.31 -5.16
N ASP A 44 25.01 -26.63 -6.44
CA ASP A 44 26.17 -26.12 -7.17
C ASP A 44 26.14 -24.58 -7.24
N LEU A 45 24.97 -23.99 -7.52
CA LEU A 45 24.81 -22.53 -7.52
C LEU A 45 25.13 -21.94 -6.15
N LEU A 46 24.65 -22.55 -5.07
CA LEU A 46 24.92 -22.10 -3.72
C LEU A 46 26.42 -22.14 -3.41
N ALA A 47 27.12 -23.25 -3.76
CA ALA A 47 28.57 -23.38 -3.65
C ALA A 47 29.32 -22.33 -4.48
N VAL A 48 28.84 -21.98 -5.67
CA VAL A 48 29.41 -20.88 -6.49
C VAL A 48 29.25 -19.54 -5.78
N THR A 49 28.10 -19.24 -5.21
CA THR A 49 27.89 -17.95 -4.53
C THR A 49 28.79 -17.78 -3.31
N ARG A 50 29.06 -18.86 -2.61
CA ARG A 50 30.03 -18.93 -1.48
C ARG A 50 31.49 -18.92 -1.94
N GLY A 51 31.75 -19.19 -3.20
CA GLY A 51 33.08 -19.25 -3.78
C GLY A 51 33.79 -20.59 -3.57
N GLU A 52 33.07 -21.62 -3.19
CA GLU A 52 33.52 -23.01 -2.94
C GLU A 52 33.67 -23.79 -4.25
N MET A 53 32.93 -23.38 -5.28
CA MET A 53 32.93 -24.03 -6.59
C MET A 53 33.12 -23.01 -7.73
N ARG A 54 33.81 -23.43 -8.80
CA ARG A 54 33.87 -22.72 -10.07
C ARG A 54 33.01 -23.43 -11.12
N PRO A 55 31.89 -22.82 -11.56
CA PRO A 55 30.99 -23.49 -12.48
C PRO A 55 31.59 -23.63 -13.88
N PRO A 56 31.16 -24.61 -14.67
CA PRO A 56 31.44 -24.69 -16.09
C PRO A 56 31.00 -23.40 -16.83
N LYS A 57 31.57 -23.16 -18.00
CA LYS A 57 31.07 -22.07 -18.87
C LYS A 57 29.67 -22.40 -19.36
N LYS A 58 28.84 -21.34 -19.48
CA LYS A 58 27.41 -21.46 -19.86
C LYS A 58 26.61 -22.39 -18.96
N SER A 59 26.81 -22.30 -17.64
CA SER A 59 25.96 -22.97 -16.64
C SER A 59 24.67 -22.22 -16.40
N LEU A 60 23.57 -22.94 -16.24
CA LEU A 60 22.28 -22.43 -15.82
C LEU A 60 21.60 -23.39 -14.83
N VAL A 61 20.66 -22.90 -14.06
CA VAL A 61 19.80 -23.72 -13.19
C VAL A 61 18.37 -23.69 -13.73
N LEU A 62 17.74 -24.86 -13.81
CA LEU A 62 16.31 -25.00 -14.11
C LEU A 62 15.57 -25.23 -12.80
N THR A 63 14.58 -24.40 -12.49
CA THR A 63 13.76 -24.52 -11.27
C THR A 63 12.29 -24.65 -11.62
N PHE A 64 11.57 -25.47 -10.83
CA PHE A 64 10.15 -25.76 -11.01
C PHE A 64 9.46 -25.60 -9.65
N ASP A 65 8.49 -24.69 -9.56
CA ASP A 65 7.80 -24.37 -8.31
C ASP A 65 6.50 -25.20 -8.18
N ASP A 66 5.93 -25.21 -6.98
CA ASP A 66 4.65 -25.80 -6.55
C ASP A 66 4.61 -27.34 -6.46
N GLY A 67 5.51 -28.08 -7.10
CA GLY A 67 5.52 -29.55 -7.04
C GLY A 67 4.31 -30.21 -7.75
N HIS A 68 3.83 -29.60 -8.85
CA HIS A 68 2.71 -30.15 -9.61
C HIS A 68 3.08 -31.50 -10.27
N VAL A 69 2.10 -32.44 -10.38
CA VAL A 69 2.33 -33.78 -10.90
C VAL A 69 2.95 -33.82 -12.31
N SER A 70 2.69 -32.82 -13.16
CA SER A 70 3.33 -32.70 -14.47
C SER A 70 4.84 -32.56 -14.40
N ASN A 71 5.41 -32.16 -13.27
CA ASN A 71 6.84 -32.13 -13.07
C ASN A 71 7.43 -33.56 -13.10
N TRP A 72 6.72 -34.53 -12.57
CA TRP A 72 7.08 -35.95 -12.63
C TRP A 72 6.77 -36.54 -14.01
N THR A 73 5.52 -36.42 -14.48
CA THR A 73 5.04 -37.12 -15.67
C THR A 73 5.53 -36.56 -17.00
N THR A 74 5.88 -35.27 -17.03
CA THR A 74 6.28 -34.57 -18.28
C THR A 74 7.69 -33.98 -18.19
N VAL A 75 8.00 -33.22 -17.14
CA VAL A 75 9.28 -32.48 -17.06
C VAL A 75 10.44 -33.41 -16.88
N VAL A 76 10.42 -34.31 -15.92
CA VAL A 76 11.54 -35.23 -15.62
C VAL A 76 11.93 -36.07 -16.82
N PRO A 77 11.00 -36.75 -17.55
CA PRO A 77 11.35 -37.50 -18.75
C PRO A 77 12.02 -36.67 -19.85
N GLU A 78 11.60 -35.41 -20.03
CA GLU A 78 12.19 -34.53 -21.04
C GLU A 78 13.60 -34.00 -20.63
N LEU A 79 13.86 -33.83 -19.33
CA LEU A 79 15.19 -33.52 -18.81
C LEU A 79 16.16 -34.70 -18.95
N GLU A 80 15.72 -35.92 -18.60
CA GLU A 80 16.50 -37.15 -18.73
C GLU A 80 16.95 -37.40 -20.18
N LYS A 81 16.02 -37.28 -21.16
CA LYS A 81 16.34 -37.43 -22.59
C LYS A 81 17.47 -36.53 -23.05
N ARG A 82 17.73 -35.42 -22.37
CA ARG A 82 18.74 -34.41 -22.73
C ARG A 82 19.94 -34.35 -21.77
N ASN A 83 20.04 -35.29 -20.84
CA ASN A 83 21.05 -35.29 -19.75
C ASN A 83 21.06 -33.94 -18.99
N MET A 84 19.89 -33.40 -18.70
CA MET A 84 19.70 -32.17 -17.95
C MET A 84 19.22 -32.49 -16.53
N THR A 85 19.65 -31.69 -15.54
CA THR A 85 19.12 -31.74 -14.19
C THR A 85 18.17 -30.58 -13.92
N GLY A 86 17.23 -30.74 -12.99
CA GLY A 86 16.31 -29.72 -12.52
C GLY A 86 16.20 -29.72 -11.00
N THR A 87 15.83 -28.57 -10.46
CA THR A 87 15.55 -28.35 -9.05
C THR A 87 14.06 -28.07 -8.87
N PHE A 88 13.40 -28.84 -8.01
CA PHE A 88 11.96 -28.77 -7.79
C PHE A 88 11.67 -28.30 -6.38
N PHE A 89 10.81 -27.31 -6.27
CA PHE A 89 10.35 -26.76 -5.00
C PHE A 89 8.93 -27.22 -4.71
N VAL A 90 8.79 -28.06 -3.68
CA VAL A 90 7.52 -28.73 -3.34
C VAL A 90 6.83 -28.09 -2.14
N LEU A 91 5.51 -28.19 -2.10
CA LEU A 91 4.69 -27.84 -0.96
C LEU A 91 4.64 -29.04 -0.01
N THR A 92 5.32 -28.91 1.12
CA THR A 92 5.63 -30.07 1.98
C THR A 92 4.40 -30.71 2.61
N ASP A 93 3.31 -29.98 2.84
CA ASP A 93 2.04 -30.54 3.34
C ASP A 93 1.21 -31.23 2.24
N PHE A 94 1.50 -30.96 0.96
CA PHE A 94 0.77 -31.54 -0.17
C PHE A 94 1.49 -32.75 -0.77
N THR A 95 2.70 -33.02 -0.29
CA THR A 95 3.46 -34.21 -0.67
C THR A 95 3.14 -35.35 0.30
N VAL A 96 2.32 -36.28 -0.15
CA VAL A 96 1.79 -37.39 0.65
C VAL A 96 2.32 -38.74 0.15
N PRO A 97 2.27 -39.82 0.96
CA PRO A 97 2.54 -41.17 0.49
C PRO A 97 1.67 -41.56 -0.70
N GLY A 98 2.22 -42.33 -1.63
CA GLY A 98 1.50 -42.83 -2.82
C GLY A 98 2.45 -43.60 -3.71
N GLU A 99 1.89 -44.38 -4.64
CA GLU A 99 2.67 -45.06 -5.69
C GLU A 99 3.08 -44.08 -6.80
N ALA A 100 4.25 -44.30 -7.39
CA ALA A 100 4.72 -43.48 -8.50
C ALA A 100 3.82 -43.71 -9.73
N ARG A 101 3.27 -42.60 -10.23
CA ARG A 101 2.34 -42.61 -11.36
C ARG A 101 3.06 -42.64 -12.70
N THR A 102 2.41 -43.20 -13.70
CA THR A 102 2.81 -43.11 -15.12
C THR A 102 1.98 -42.03 -15.83
N ALA A 103 2.26 -41.81 -17.12
CA ALA A 103 1.43 -40.91 -17.93
C ALA A 103 -0.04 -41.38 -18.03
N GLU A 104 -0.24 -42.72 -17.97
CA GLU A 104 -1.60 -43.33 -18.07
C GLU A 104 -2.34 -43.33 -16.74
N THR A 105 -1.62 -43.36 -15.61
CA THR A 105 -2.22 -43.41 -14.25
C THR A 105 -2.25 -42.02 -13.58
N ALA A 106 -1.67 -40.99 -14.22
CA ALA A 106 -1.76 -39.65 -13.75
C ALA A 106 -3.21 -39.11 -13.82
N PRO A 107 -3.63 -38.29 -12.87
CA PRO A 107 -4.95 -37.68 -12.92
C PRO A 107 -5.07 -36.71 -14.11
N GLU A 108 -6.31 -36.50 -14.55
CA GLU A 108 -6.62 -35.44 -15.51
C GLU A 108 -6.13 -34.08 -14.95
N MET A 109 -5.44 -33.29 -15.77
CA MET A 109 -4.87 -32.04 -15.37
C MET A 109 -5.93 -30.98 -15.12
N LEU A 110 -5.91 -30.39 -13.95
CA LEU A 110 -6.84 -29.35 -13.53
C LEU A 110 -6.21 -27.95 -13.65
N THR A 111 -7.06 -26.90 -13.71
CA THR A 111 -6.57 -25.51 -13.60
C THR A 111 -5.97 -25.25 -12.22
N MET A 112 -4.99 -24.34 -12.11
CA MET A 112 -4.37 -24.02 -10.83
C MET A 112 -5.39 -23.64 -9.76
N LYS A 113 -6.47 -22.99 -10.14
CA LYS A 113 -7.56 -22.65 -9.22
C LYS A 113 -8.25 -23.89 -8.67
N GLN A 114 -8.55 -24.87 -9.50
CA GLN A 114 -9.14 -26.15 -9.08
C GLN A 114 -8.15 -26.96 -8.23
N VAL A 115 -6.88 -27.01 -8.64
CA VAL A 115 -5.79 -27.70 -7.88
C VAL A 115 -5.70 -27.19 -6.46
N PHE A 116 -5.56 -25.87 -6.28
CA PHE A 116 -5.42 -25.30 -4.93
C PHE A 116 -6.73 -25.33 -4.14
N ARG A 117 -7.88 -25.23 -4.82
CA ARG A 117 -9.18 -25.41 -4.15
C ARG A 117 -9.31 -26.83 -3.58
N ALA A 118 -9.08 -27.85 -4.39
CA ALA A 118 -9.13 -29.24 -3.96
C ALA A 118 -8.14 -29.52 -2.80
N ALA A 119 -6.91 -29.03 -2.91
CA ALA A 119 -5.91 -29.23 -1.88
C ALA A 119 -6.26 -28.53 -0.54
N HIS A 120 -6.78 -27.31 -0.58
CA HIS A 120 -7.06 -26.55 0.65
C HIS A 120 -8.38 -26.90 1.32
N LEU A 121 -9.40 -27.27 0.55
CA LEU A 121 -10.76 -27.51 1.06
C LEU A 121 -11.12 -28.97 1.17
N GLU A 122 -10.63 -29.81 0.24
CA GLU A 122 -11.03 -31.20 0.12
C GLU A 122 -9.94 -32.17 0.60
N GLY A 123 -8.70 -31.65 0.78
CA GLY A 123 -7.53 -32.48 1.14
C GLY A 123 -7.10 -33.40 -0.01
N ASP A 124 -7.48 -33.07 -1.24
CA ASP A 124 -7.07 -33.79 -2.44
C ASP A 124 -5.73 -33.26 -2.96
N TYR A 125 -4.70 -34.07 -2.82
CA TYR A 125 -3.35 -33.76 -3.26
C TYR A 125 -2.94 -34.53 -4.53
N SER A 126 -3.89 -35.11 -5.26
CA SER A 126 -3.64 -35.92 -6.46
C SER A 126 -2.90 -35.16 -7.57
N GLN A 127 -3.05 -33.84 -7.62
CA GLN A 127 -2.36 -32.98 -8.60
C GLN A 127 -0.91 -32.61 -8.18
N PHE A 128 -0.44 -33.07 -7.02
CA PHE A 128 0.93 -32.82 -6.55
C PHE A 128 1.76 -34.11 -6.63
N ILE A 129 3.09 -33.96 -6.76
CA ILE A 129 4.01 -35.10 -6.73
C ILE A 129 4.00 -35.73 -5.33
N ASN A 130 4.01 -37.07 -5.29
CA ASN A 130 3.99 -37.85 -4.07
C ASN A 130 5.39 -38.32 -3.63
N GLU A 131 5.50 -38.97 -2.47
CA GLU A 131 6.80 -39.39 -1.91
C GLU A 131 7.54 -40.39 -2.78
N SER A 132 6.86 -41.32 -3.44
CA SER A 132 7.51 -42.34 -4.29
C SER A 132 8.05 -41.70 -5.58
N GLU A 133 7.34 -40.71 -6.11
CA GLU A 133 7.81 -39.91 -7.25
C GLU A 133 9.02 -39.05 -6.89
N ILE A 134 9.03 -38.45 -5.68
CA ILE A 134 10.20 -37.73 -5.20
C ILE A 134 11.42 -38.61 -5.12
N ARG A 135 11.29 -39.82 -4.53
CA ARG A 135 12.40 -40.77 -4.47
C ARG A 135 12.94 -41.11 -5.88
N ALA A 136 12.02 -41.41 -6.79
CA ALA A 136 12.40 -41.70 -8.17
C ALA A 136 13.06 -40.50 -8.87
N MET A 137 12.64 -39.27 -8.57
CA MET A 137 13.28 -38.04 -9.09
C MET A 137 14.68 -37.84 -8.54
N LEU A 138 14.89 -38.11 -7.24
CA LEU A 138 16.20 -38.05 -6.59
C LEU A 138 17.17 -39.09 -7.20
N ASP A 139 16.70 -40.34 -7.43
CA ASP A 139 17.48 -41.41 -8.06
C ASP A 139 17.92 -41.04 -9.50
N LYS A 140 17.16 -40.16 -10.17
CA LYS A 140 17.47 -39.61 -11.50
C LYS A 140 18.33 -38.36 -11.46
N GLY A 141 18.86 -37.95 -10.31
CA GLY A 141 19.74 -36.80 -10.13
C GLY A 141 19.02 -35.45 -10.17
N MET A 142 17.71 -35.41 -9.93
CA MET A 142 16.95 -34.18 -9.70
C MET A 142 17.12 -33.73 -8.25
N GLU A 143 16.94 -32.44 -7.98
CA GLU A 143 16.93 -31.91 -6.62
C GLU A 143 15.54 -31.51 -6.19
N ILE A 144 15.20 -31.80 -4.94
CA ILE A 144 13.89 -31.49 -4.34
C ILE A 144 14.12 -30.64 -3.10
N TYR A 145 13.48 -29.47 -3.03
CA TYR A 145 13.55 -28.55 -1.89
C TYR A 145 12.19 -27.98 -1.55
N SER A 146 12.10 -27.16 -0.48
CA SER A 146 10.83 -26.63 0.03
C SER A 146 10.39 -25.33 -0.67
N HIS A 147 9.09 -25.27 -1.01
CA HIS A 147 8.36 -24.05 -1.39
C HIS A 147 7.41 -23.57 -0.27
N GLY A 148 7.75 -23.89 0.98
CA GLY A 148 6.89 -23.72 2.13
C GLY A 148 5.94 -24.91 2.31
N ARG A 149 5.04 -24.81 3.28
CA ARG A 149 4.16 -25.93 3.60
C ARG A 149 2.98 -26.05 2.64
N ARG A 150 2.24 -24.94 2.42
CA ARG A 150 0.94 -24.92 1.76
C ARG A 150 0.78 -23.78 0.78
N HIS A 151 1.86 -23.13 0.36
CA HIS A 151 1.83 -21.88 -0.42
C HIS A 151 0.93 -20.81 0.22
N GLN A 152 1.12 -20.60 1.53
CA GLN A 152 0.23 -19.77 2.34
C GLN A 152 0.19 -18.32 1.85
N ALA A 153 -1.01 -17.85 1.58
CA ALA A 153 -1.28 -16.48 1.16
C ALA A 153 -1.75 -15.58 2.32
N ALA A 154 -1.72 -14.29 2.08
CA ALA A 154 -2.36 -13.26 2.90
C ALA A 154 -3.03 -12.24 1.98
N PHE A 155 -4.02 -11.52 2.48
CA PHE A 155 -4.59 -10.39 1.74
C PHE A 155 -3.71 -9.16 1.91
N MET A 156 -3.39 -8.50 0.79
CA MET A 156 -2.46 -7.37 0.73
C MET A 156 -3.18 -6.01 0.68
N SER A 157 -4.50 -6.00 0.67
CA SER A 157 -5.31 -4.78 0.69
C SER A 157 -6.64 -5.04 1.40
N PHE A 158 -7.34 -3.98 1.78
CA PHE A 158 -8.72 -4.04 2.29
C PHE A 158 -9.77 -3.78 1.20
N GLN A 159 -9.36 -3.51 -0.03
CA GLN A 159 -10.29 -3.28 -1.12
C GLN A 159 -10.78 -4.62 -1.67
N PRO A 160 -12.07 -4.95 -1.55
CA PRO A 160 -12.62 -6.18 -2.09
C PRO A 160 -12.47 -6.23 -3.62
N GLU A 161 -12.06 -7.37 -4.16
CA GLU A 161 -11.95 -7.57 -5.60
C GLU A 161 -13.16 -8.35 -6.16
N CYS A 162 -13.54 -9.41 -5.49
CA CYS A 162 -14.69 -10.25 -5.87
C CYS A 162 -15.01 -11.27 -4.76
N PRO A 163 -16.16 -11.97 -4.83
CA PRO A 163 -16.40 -13.15 -3.99
C PRO A 163 -15.40 -14.27 -4.25
N LEU A 164 -15.10 -15.07 -3.23
CA LEU A 164 -14.13 -16.18 -3.28
C LEU A 164 -14.48 -17.23 -4.35
N GLY A 165 -15.76 -17.53 -4.52
CA GLY A 165 -16.26 -18.45 -5.55
C GLY A 165 -16.25 -17.89 -6.97
N ALA A 166 -16.07 -16.56 -7.17
CA ALA A 166 -16.08 -15.98 -8.51
C ALA A 166 -14.94 -16.51 -9.38
N GLU A 167 -15.16 -16.66 -10.68
CA GLU A 167 -14.16 -17.16 -11.63
C GLU A 167 -12.86 -16.35 -11.59
N ARG A 168 -12.95 -15.02 -11.47
CA ARG A 168 -11.81 -14.11 -11.41
C ARG A 168 -11.09 -14.08 -10.07
N SER A 169 -11.58 -14.80 -9.03
CA SER A 169 -10.92 -14.82 -7.73
C SER A 169 -9.54 -15.49 -7.81
N HIS A 170 -8.56 -14.94 -7.09
CA HIS A 170 -7.22 -15.51 -7.07
C HIS A 170 -7.20 -16.82 -6.28
N TRP A 171 -6.58 -17.88 -6.81
CA TRP A 171 -6.51 -19.21 -6.19
C TRP A 171 -5.90 -19.20 -4.77
N GLY A 172 -4.97 -18.30 -4.48
CA GLY A 172 -4.39 -18.17 -3.14
C GLY A 172 -5.38 -17.78 -2.04
N GLY A 173 -6.55 -17.25 -2.40
CA GLY A 173 -7.62 -16.93 -1.44
C GLY A 173 -8.07 -18.15 -0.62
N TRP A 174 -8.07 -19.35 -1.21
CA TRP A 174 -8.42 -20.60 -0.51
C TRP A 174 -7.49 -20.93 0.66
N SER A 175 -6.23 -20.52 0.60
CA SER A 175 -5.27 -20.75 1.69
C SER A 175 -5.46 -19.81 2.90
N ILE A 176 -6.21 -18.73 2.73
CA ILE A 176 -6.34 -17.68 3.77
C ILE A 176 -7.52 -17.98 4.69
N TYR A 177 -8.62 -18.47 4.15
CA TYR A 177 -9.82 -18.78 4.92
C TYR A 177 -9.75 -20.15 5.59
N PRO A 178 -10.20 -20.27 6.85
CA PRO A 178 -10.16 -21.55 7.57
C PRO A 178 -11.28 -22.53 7.16
N GLY A 179 -12.15 -22.14 6.23
CA GLY A 179 -13.28 -22.91 5.75
C GLY A 179 -13.74 -22.42 4.40
N HIS A 180 -14.88 -22.93 3.95
CA HIS A 180 -15.43 -22.69 2.61
C HIS A 180 -16.73 -21.88 2.67
N ASN A 181 -16.71 -20.70 2.05
CA ASN A 181 -17.92 -19.96 1.70
C ASN A 181 -17.64 -19.09 0.47
N ASP A 182 -18.24 -19.43 -0.64
CA ASP A 182 -18.04 -18.77 -1.93
C ASP A 182 -18.43 -17.28 -1.92
N SER A 183 -19.27 -16.85 -0.99
CA SER A 183 -19.70 -15.45 -0.85
C SER A 183 -18.69 -14.57 -0.10
N TRP A 184 -17.70 -15.14 0.58
CA TRP A 184 -16.70 -14.34 1.30
C TRP A 184 -15.89 -13.46 0.36
N PRO A 185 -15.61 -12.22 0.73
CA PRO A 185 -14.88 -11.28 -0.11
C PRO A 185 -13.43 -11.71 -0.29
N THR A 186 -12.88 -11.57 -1.49
CA THR A 186 -11.44 -11.65 -1.74
C THR A 186 -10.86 -10.28 -1.98
N PHE A 187 -9.57 -10.15 -1.69
CA PHE A 187 -8.79 -8.94 -1.83
C PHE A 187 -7.52 -9.29 -2.60
N LYS A 188 -6.72 -8.29 -2.95
CA LYS A 188 -5.42 -8.54 -3.56
C LYS A 188 -4.61 -9.53 -2.72
N VAL A 189 -4.20 -10.63 -3.34
CA VAL A 189 -3.47 -11.73 -2.69
C VAL A 189 -1.96 -11.56 -2.84
N GLY A 190 -1.22 -11.93 -1.81
CA GLY A 190 0.24 -12.04 -1.82
C GLY A 190 0.73 -13.05 -0.79
N SER A 191 2.06 -13.15 -0.62
CA SER A 191 2.67 -14.11 0.29
C SER A 191 2.38 -13.80 1.75
N ALA A 192 2.13 -14.83 2.56
CA ALA A 192 2.01 -14.73 4.01
C ALA A 192 3.32 -14.35 4.73
N TYR A 193 4.45 -14.40 4.03
CA TYR A 193 5.77 -14.00 4.53
C TYR A 193 6.09 -12.52 4.35
N VAL A 194 5.10 -11.70 3.97
CA VAL A 194 5.24 -10.25 3.84
C VAL A 194 4.53 -9.55 4.99
N TYR A 195 5.12 -8.48 5.50
CA TYR A 195 4.64 -7.73 6.66
C TYR A 195 3.22 -7.17 6.52
N ASP A 196 2.81 -6.75 5.33
CA ASP A 196 1.54 -6.06 5.10
C ASP A 196 0.31 -6.98 4.94
N GLY A 197 0.42 -8.26 5.25
CA GLY A 197 -0.67 -9.22 5.09
C GLY A 197 -1.79 -9.06 6.11
N PHE A 198 -3.04 -9.17 5.64
CA PHE A 198 -4.26 -9.18 6.44
C PHE A 198 -4.85 -10.57 6.52
N TRP A 199 -5.46 -10.89 7.67
CA TRP A 199 -6.03 -12.21 7.96
C TRP A 199 -7.46 -12.09 8.44
N PRO A 200 -8.35 -13.03 8.05
CA PRO A 200 -9.70 -13.07 8.59
C PRO A 200 -9.67 -13.57 10.04
N LYS A 201 -10.26 -12.82 10.96
CA LYS A 201 -10.63 -13.29 12.31
C LYS A 201 -12.13 -13.45 12.38
N PHE A 202 -12.59 -14.59 12.86
CA PHE A 202 -13.99 -14.93 12.99
C PHE A 202 -14.42 -14.73 14.44
N GLU A 203 -15.37 -13.84 14.65
CA GLU A 203 -16.04 -13.60 15.94
C GLU A 203 -17.49 -14.12 15.82
N GLY A 204 -17.67 -15.44 16.09
CA GLY A 204 -18.97 -16.11 15.93
C GLY A 204 -19.26 -16.57 14.48
N ARG A 205 -20.56 -16.58 14.08
CA ARG A 205 -21.04 -17.07 12.78
C ARG A 205 -21.11 -15.99 11.68
N GLY A 206 -20.66 -14.79 11.96
CA GLY A 206 -20.76 -13.65 11.04
C GLY A 206 -19.65 -13.59 9.97
N GLN A 207 -19.65 -12.49 9.23
CA GLN A 207 -18.59 -12.16 8.27
C GLN A 207 -17.26 -12.00 9.00
N PRO A 208 -16.13 -12.45 8.43
CA PRO A 208 -14.82 -12.30 9.05
C PRO A 208 -14.40 -10.83 9.14
N ARG A 209 -13.84 -10.43 10.28
CA ARG A 209 -13.14 -9.17 10.42
C ARG A 209 -11.69 -9.36 9.96
N PHE A 210 -11.19 -8.48 9.10
CA PHE A 210 -9.82 -8.55 8.62
C PHE A 210 -8.89 -7.71 9.52
N VAL A 211 -7.84 -8.35 10.03
CA VAL A 211 -6.88 -7.72 10.92
C VAL A 211 -5.45 -7.91 10.42
N LYS A 212 -4.60 -6.92 10.60
CA LYS A 212 -3.15 -7.07 10.47
C LYS A 212 -2.64 -7.91 11.62
N ARG A 213 -1.79 -8.89 11.35
CA ARG A 213 -1.07 -9.58 12.42
C ARG A 213 -0.04 -8.63 13.05
N SER A 214 0.18 -8.77 14.36
CA SER A 214 1.32 -8.16 15.02
C SER A 214 2.62 -8.72 14.44
N GLU A 215 3.74 -8.02 14.62
CA GLU A 215 5.04 -8.51 14.17
C GLU A 215 5.38 -9.86 14.85
N GLU A 216 5.06 -10.03 16.12
CA GLU A 216 5.32 -11.28 16.85
C GLU A 216 4.44 -12.43 16.33
N GLU A 217 3.13 -12.23 16.12
CA GLU A 217 2.25 -13.24 15.50
C GLU A 217 2.76 -13.68 14.13
N ARG A 218 3.32 -12.76 13.36
CA ARG A 218 3.87 -13.03 12.05
C ARG A 218 5.20 -13.78 12.13
N ARG A 219 6.11 -13.39 13.04
CA ARG A 219 7.37 -14.10 13.28
C ARG A 219 7.10 -15.52 13.76
N GLU A 220 6.15 -15.70 14.66
CA GLU A 220 5.76 -17.02 15.13
C GLU A 220 5.18 -17.91 14.01
N PHE A 221 4.37 -17.31 13.12
CA PHE A 221 3.92 -18.01 11.91
C PHE A 221 5.11 -18.46 11.05
N CYS A 222 6.06 -17.57 10.78
CA CYS A 222 7.26 -17.89 10.00
C CYS A 222 8.10 -19.00 10.66
N ARG A 223 8.40 -18.88 11.96
CA ARG A 223 9.17 -19.91 12.71
C ARG A 223 8.52 -21.28 12.61
N ARG A 224 7.21 -21.34 12.86
CA ARG A 224 6.48 -22.62 12.82
C ARG A 224 6.44 -23.19 11.41
N ASP A 225 6.19 -22.37 10.40
CA ASP A 225 6.09 -22.81 9.01
C ASP A 225 7.44 -23.29 8.48
N PHE A 226 8.51 -22.51 8.67
CA PHE A 226 9.86 -22.89 8.23
C PHE A 226 10.39 -24.12 8.95
N ARG A 227 10.20 -24.23 10.27
CA ARG A 227 10.64 -25.43 11.02
C ARG A 227 9.95 -26.67 10.50
N LYS A 228 8.63 -26.65 10.38
CA LYS A 228 7.86 -27.83 9.91
C LYS A 228 8.18 -28.18 8.45
N SER A 229 8.34 -27.19 7.58
CA SER A 229 8.73 -27.47 6.21
C SER A 229 10.17 -27.98 6.10
N LEU A 230 11.09 -27.50 6.96
CA LEU A 230 12.46 -27.99 7.02
C LEU A 230 12.55 -29.46 7.50
N GLU A 231 11.83 -29.79 8.57
CA GLU A 231 11.72 -31.16 9.09
C GLU A 231 11.22 -32.08 7.99
N ARG A 232 10.10 -31.71 7.36
CA ARG A 232 9.47 -32.54 6.33
C ARG A 232 10.32 -32.70 5.06
N ILE A 233 10.96 -31.63 4.59
CA ILE A 233 11.77 -31.73 3.37
C ILE A 233 13.05 -32.56 3.60
N ARG A 234 13.62 -32.55 4.80
CA ARG A 234 14.73 -33.43 5.17
C ARG A 234 14.34 -34.91 5.16
N GLU A 235 13.13 -35.22 5.63
CA GLU A 235 12.59 -36.61 5.53
C GLU A 235 12.43 -37.02 4.06
N LEU A 236 12.01 -36.13 3.20
CA LEU A 236 11.74 -36.43 1.79
C LEU A 236 13.02 -36.60 0.96
N ASN A 237 14.03 -35.76 1.17
CA ASN A 237 15.23 -35.72 0.31
C ASN A 237 16.52 -36.22 0.99
N GLY A 238 16.52 -36.44 2.31
CA GLY A 238 17.67 -36.97 3.06
C GLY A 238 18.87 -36.02 3.15
N LEU A 239 18.73 -34.75 2.83
CA LEU A 239 19.81 -33.75 2.80
C LEU A 239 19.82 -32.92 4.10
N ASP A 240 21.02 -32.65 4.64
CA ASP A 240 21.19 -31.73 5.77
C ASP A 240 21.03 -30.26 5.32
N GLU A 241 21.67 -29.91 4.21
CA GLU A 241 21.65 -28.55 3.67
C GLU A 241 20.39 -28.34 2.81
N GLN A 242 19.53 -27.41 3.23
CA GLN A 242 18.26 -27.17 2.60
C GLN A 242 18.19 -25.76 2.01
N ILE A 243 17.56 -25.65 0.83
CA ILE A 243 17.32 -24.40 0.12
C ILE A 243 15.81 -24.15 0.11
N PHE A 244 15.41 -22.88 0.32
CA PHE A 244 14.02 -22.47 0.30
C PHE A 244 13.68 -21.74 -1.01
N CYS A 245 12.43 -21.76 -1.40
CA CYS A 245 11.93 -20.91 -2.47
C CYS A 245 10.76 -20.05 -1.95
N TRP A 246 10.87 -18.74 -2.06
CA TRP A 246 9.83 -17.84 -1.60
C TRP A 246 8.59 -17.91 -2.48
N PRO A 247 7.40 -18.28 -1.95
CA PRO A 247 6.13 -18.16 -2.66
C PRO A 247 5.93 -16.76 -3.23
N TRP A 248 5.55 -16.66 -4.50
CA TRP A 248 5.51 -15.41 -5.31
C TRP A 248 6.83 -14.63 -5.35
N GLY A 249 7.93 -15.16 -4.83
CA GLY A 249 9.17 -14.42 -4.64
C GLY A 249 9.07 -13.30 -3.61
N GLN A 250 8.01 -13.28 -2.80
CA GLN A 250 7.70 -12.21 -1.84
C GLN A 250 8.12 -12.59 -0.43
N PHE A 251 8.89 -11.74 0.20
CA PHE A 251 9.37 -11.86 1.57
C PHE A 251 9.77 -10.49 2.11
N ASP A 252 9.92 -10.38 3.41
CA ASP A 252 10.54 -9.22 4.06
C ASP A 252 11.73 -9.64 4.94
N GLN A 253 12.38 -8.66 5.54
CA GLN A 253 13.57 -8.90 6.35
C GLN A 253 13.28 -9.81 7.55
N ALA A 254 12.13 -9.62 8.21
CA ALA A 254 11.78 -10.44 9.37
C ALA A 254 11.53 -11.91 8.99
N ALA A 255 10.86 -12.17 7.86
CA ALA A 255 10.70 -13.53 7.36
C ALA A 255 12.05 -14.15 6.96
N GLN A 256 12.95 -13.36 6.33
CA GLN A 256 14.28 -13.85 5.99
C GLN A 256 15.12 -14.18 7.25
N ASP A 257 15.02 -13.39 8.31
CA ASP A 257 15.72 -13.65 9.57
C ASP A 257 15.22 -14.96 10.22
N GLU A 258 13.90 -15.18 10.25
CA GLU A 258 13.32 -16.42 10.78
C GLU A 258 13.65 -17.64 9.90
N LEU A 259 13.78 -17.49 8.58
CA LEU A 259 14.21 -18.54 7.67
C LEU A 259 15.68 -18.99 7.97
N LYS A 260 16.55 -17.99 8.16
CA LYS A 260 17.95 -18.24 8.57
C LYS A 260 18.03 -18.93 9.93
N ALA A 261 17.25 -18.44 10.89
CA ALA A 261 17.18 -19.02 12.23
C ALA A 261 16.64 -20.46 12.24
N ALA A 262 15.75 -20.80 11.31
CA ALA A 262 15.25 -22.17 11.15
C ALA A 262 16.33 -23.14 10.63
N GLY A 263 17.41 -22.65 9.98
CA GLY A 263 18.52 -23.48 9.52
C GLY A 263 18.52 -23.79 8.02
N TYR A 264 17.81 -23.01 7.21
CA TYR A 264 17.98 -23.05 5.76
C TYR A 264 19.31 -22.40 5.36
N ALA A 265 19.92 -22.90 4.30
CA ALA A 265 21.23 -22.49 3.83
C ALA A 265 21.19 -21.43 2.71
N GLY A 266 20.02 -21.26 2.09
CA GLY A 266 19.80 -20.29 1.03
C GLY A 266 18.33 -20.20 0.62
N ALA A 267 17.99 -19.18 -0.19
CA ALA A 267 16.63 -19.03 -0.68
C ALA A 267 16.58 -18.38 -2.07
N PHE A 268 15.65 -18.87 -2.91
CA PHE A 268 15.37 -18.32 -4.22
C PHE A 268 14.26 -17.28 -4.16
N THR A 269 14.48 -16.17 -4.85
CA THR A 269 13.51 -15.09 -5.07
C THR A 269 12.99 -15.09 -6.53
N LEU A 270 12.15 -14.14 -6.89
CA LEU A 270 11.84 -13.81 -8.29
C LEU A 270 12.48 -12.49 -8.74
N GLU A 271 13.48 -12.02 -8.01
CA GLU A 271 14.26 -10.86 -8.40
C GLU A 271 15.09 -11.21 -9.65
N ARG A 272 14.94 -10.41 -10.69
CA ARG A 272 15.63 -10.62 -11.96
C ARG A 272 17.02 -9.99 -11.89
N TRP A 273 18.00 -10.76 -11.45
CA TRP A 273 19.40 -10.33 -11.42
C TRP A 273 20.33 -11.47 -11.85
N SER A 274 21.62 -11.22 -11.82
CA SER A 274 22.62 -12.21 -12.15
C SER A 274 23.16 -12.86 -10.88
N ASN A 275 23.25 -14.19 -10.84
CA ASN A 275 23.92 -14.91 -9.78
C ASN A 275 25.40 -15.04 -10.09
N THR A 276 26.24 -14.65 -9.15
CA THR A 276 27.71 -14.68 -9.25
C THR A 276 28.32 -15.04 -7.90
N ARG A 277 29.61 -15.24 -7.83
CA ARG A 277 30.32 -15.30 -6.55
C ARG A 277 30.02 -14.04 -5.72
N GLY A 278 29.58 -14.21 -4.47
CA GLY A 278 29.18 -13.13 -3.56
C GLY A 278 27.73 -12.65 -3.72
N THR A 279 26.92 -13.33 -4.53
CA THR A 279 25.45 -13.17 -4.44
C THR A 279 24.98 -13.69 -3.08
N ASP A 280 24.10 -12.93 -2.41
CA ASP A 280 23.52 -13.36 -1.12
C ASP A 280 22.83 -14.71 -1.29
N PRO A 281 23.24 -15.76 -0.55
CA PRO A 281 22.61 -17.08 -0.61
C PRO A 281 21.11 -17.07 -0.34
N PHE A 282 20.62 -16.11 0.45
CA PHE A 282 19.20 -15.98 0.79
C PHE A 282 18.40 -15.10 -0.18
N ARG A 283 19.07 -14.62 -1.23
CA ARG A 283 18.47 -13.80 -2.31
C ARG A 283 18.95 -14.27 -3.69
N LEU A 284 18.86 -15.57 -3.95
CA LEU A 284 19.22 -16.14 -5.26
C LEU A 284 18.20 -15.69 -6.31
N ASN A 285 18.72 -15.10 -7.38
CA ASN A 285 17.92 -14.43 -8.39
C ASN A 285 17.39 -15.41 -9.44
N ARG A 286 16.14 -15.22 -9.89
CA ARG A 286 15.52 -16.06 -10.92
C ARG A 286 14.83 -15.25 -12.01
N ILE A 287 14.64 -15.89 -13.15
CA ILE A 287 13.89 -15.37 -14.29
C ILE A 287 12.63 -16.21 -14.42
N GLY A 288 11.48 -15.67 -14.07
CA GLY A 288 10.20 -16.30 -14.36
C GLY A 288 9.99 -16.41 -15.87
N VAL A 289 9.80 -17.62 -16.35
CA VAL A 289 9.46 -17.91 -17.75
C VAL A 289 7.95 -17.95 -17.86
N ALA A 290 7.36 -16.90 -18.45
CA ALA A 290 5.90 -16.87 -18.64
C ALA A 290 5.48 -17.84 -19.77
N ALA A 291 4.31 -18.45 -19.62
CA ALA A 291 3.79 -19.49 -20.53
C ALA A 291 3.72 -19.11 -22.02
N ARG A 292 3.69 -17.81 -22.33
CA ARG A 292 3.65 -17.30 -23.72
C ARG A 292 5.03 -16.97 -24.30
N LYS A 293 6.11 -17.30 -23.60
CA LYS A 293 7.48 -17.00 -24.07
C LYS A 293 7.99 -18.16 -24.89
N ASP A 294 8.45 -17.85 -26.11
CA ASP A 294 9.00 -18.81 -27.06
C ASP A 294 10.51 -19.04 -26.86
N SER A 295 11.06 -19.96 -27.64
CA SER A 295 12.50 -20.28 -27.62
C SER A 295 13.38 -19.12 -28.06
N ASP A 296 12.92 -18.20 -28.91
CA ASP A 296 13.71 -17.04 -29.35
C ASP A 296 13.84 -16.02 -28.21
N TRP A 297 12.76 -15.82 -27.46
CA TRP A 297 12.84 -15.04 -26.22
C TRP A 297 13.87 -15.65 -25.26
N LEU A 298 13.85 -16.97 -25.08
CA LEU A 298 14.77 -17.66 -24.21
C LEU A 298 16.23 -17.52 -24.69
N ARG A 299 16.51 -17.74 -25.99
CA ARG A 299 17.84 -17.52 -26.57
C ARG A 299 18.32 -16.10 -26.33
N SER A 300 17.45 -15.11 -26.48
CA SER A 300 17.77 -13.70 -26.18
C SER A 300 18.18 -13.51 -24.73
N ARG A 301 17.46 -14.14 -23.77
CA ARG A 301 17.80 -14.06 -22.34
C ARG A 301 19.14 -14.75 -22.05
N LEU A 302 19.36 -15.94 -22.54
CA LEU A 302 20.61 -16.65 -22.33
C LEU A 302 21.84 -15.87 -22.86
N ARG A 303 21.71 -15.16 -24.00
CA ARG A 303 22.77 -14.25 -24.49
C ARG A 303 23.11 -13.16 -23.49
N MET A 304 22.10 -12.56 -22.81
CA MET A 304 22.34 -11.51 -21.81
C MET A 304 23.16 -12.04 -20.62
N TYR A 305 22.95 -13.30 -20.25
CA TYR A 305 23.65 -13.93 -19.14
C TYR A 305 24.97 -14.60 -19.53
N SER A 306 25.34 -14.59 -20.81
CA SER A 306 26.56 -15.22 -21.28
C SER A 306 27.83 -14.66 -20.63
N THR A 307 27.79 -13.40 -20.18
CA THR A 307 28.86 -12.79 -19.39
C THR A 307 28.29 -11.93 -18.26
N THR A 308 29.01 -11.83 -17.16
CA THR A 308 28.61 -10.97 -16.03
C THR A 308 28.50 -9.48 -16.41
N PRO A 309 29.43 -8.90 -17.21
CA PRO A 309 29.26 -7.52 -17.64
C PRO A 309 27.99 -7.28 -18.44
N SER A 310 27.63 -8.19 -19.36
CA SER A 310 26.41 -8.11 -20.15
C SER A 310 25.17 -8.16 -19.25
N ALA A 311 25.10 -9.12 -18.33
CA ALA A 311 24.00 -9.23 -17.38
C ALA A 311 23.87 -7.98 -16.48
N ARG A 312 24.99 -7.50 -15.91
CA ARG A 312 25.01 -6.28 -15.11
C ARG A 312 24.56 -5.04 -15.88
N PHE A 313 25.00 -4.89 -17.14
CA PHE A 313 24.57 -3.77 -17.98
C PHE A 313 23.06 -3.81 -18.22
N PHE A 314 22.53 -4.99 -18.56
CA PHE A 314 21.09 -5.17 -18.79
C PHE A 314 20.27 -4.82 -17.55
N PHE A 315 20.62 -5.36 -16.38
CA PHE A 315 19.90 -5.07 -15.13
C PHE A 315 20.06 -3.63 -14.71
N LYS A 316 21.26 -3.04 -14.82
CA LYS A 316 21.47 -1.63 -14.54
C LYS A 316 20.57 -0.73 -15.40
N LYS A 317 20.30 -1.11 -16.65
CA LYS A 317 19.44 -0.35 -17.56
C LYS A 317 17.94 -0.54 -17.28
N TYR A 318 17.50 -1.76 -16.91
CA TYR A 318 16.07 -2.12 -16.85
C TYR A 318 15.53 -2.35 -15.44
N HIS A 319 16.37 -2.52 -14.41
CA HIS A 319 15.94 -2.93 -13.07
C HIS A 319 16.49 -2.08 -11.92
N LYS A 320 17.03 -0.91 -12.20
CA LYS A 320 17.21 0.07 -11.12
C LYS A 320 15.83 0.60 -10.68
N LYS A 321 15.09 -0.17 -9.91
CA LYS A 321 14.31 0.41 -8.83
C LYS A 321 15.35 0.74 -7.76
N PRO A 322 15.67 1.99 -7.49
CA PRO A 322 16.54 2.30 -6.36
C PRO A 322 15.82 1.83 -5.10
N GLU A 323 16.46 1.01 -4.30
CA GLU A 323 16.03 0.81 -2.93
C GLU A 323 16.08 2.19 -2.27
N ILE A 324 14.96 2.63 -1.75
CA ILE A 324 14.86 3.89 -0.99
C ILE A 324 14.83 3.48 0.47
N ASN A 325 15.92 3.76 1.17
CA ASN A 325 16.06 3.44 2.58
C ASN A 325 16.05 4.69 3.45
N THR A 326 16.34 5.85 2.83
CA THR A 326 16.51 7.12 3.55
C THR A 326 15.73 8.24 2.90
N VAL A 327 14.93 8.96 3.69
CA VAL A 327 14.14 10.10 3.23
C VAL A 327 14.41 11.33 4.11
N LEU A 328 14.73 12.46 3.49
CA LEU A 328 14.82 13.76 4.15
C LEU A 328 13.60 14.59 3.80
N TYR A 329 12.84 15.00 4.81
CA TYR A 329 11.81 16.03 4.70
C TYR A 329 12.39 17.39 5.04
N ALA A 330 12.22 18.37 4.14
CA ALA A 330 12.81 19.70 4.34
C ALA A 330 11.74 20.80 4.27
N THR A 331 11.74 21.71 5.25
CA THR A 331 10.83 22.88 5.28
C THR A 331 11.50 24.11 5.90
N ASP A 332 11.18 25.27 5.35
CA ASP A 332 11.51 26.58 5.90
C ASP A 332 10.33 27.24 6.63
N SER A 333 9.27 26.48 6.92
CA SER A 333 8.12 26.99 7.68
C SER A 333 8.45 27.13 9.16
N ILE A 334 7.96 28.24 9.75
CA ILE A 334 8.03 28.49 11.19
C ILE A 334 6.74 28.15 11.92
N LYS A 335 5.64 27.92 11.15
CA LYS A 335 4.30 27.65 11.70
C LYS A 335 3.90 26.20 11.43
N LEU A 336 3.23 25.58 12.37
CA LEU A 336 2.59 24.28 12.20
C LEU A 336 1.23 24.45 11.47
N SER A 337 1.33 24.82 10.19
CA SER A 337 0.18 24.95 9.27
C SER A 337 -0.31 23.59 8.77
N GLY A 338 -1.43 23.57 8.05
CA GLY A 338 -1.95 22.32 7.44
C GLY A 338 -0.92 21.58 6.57
N GLY A 339 -0.08 22.32 5.80
CA GLY A 339 1.00 21.72 5.01
C GLY A 339 2.12 21.14 5.87
N SER A 340 2.54 21.85 6.93
CA SER A 340 3.56 21.36 7.86
C SER A 340 3.08 20.16 8.67
N ARG A 341 1.80 20.12 9.08
CA ARG A 341 1.18 18.93 9.70
C ARG A 341 1.21 17.72 8.78
N GLN A 342 0.91 17.91 7.50
CA GLN A 342 1.00 16.82 6.52
C GLN A 342 2.45 16.35 6.31
N MET A 343 3.44 17.21 6.49
CA MET A 343 4.85 16.80 6.53
C MET A 343 5.15 15.90 7.74
N VAL A 344 4.72 16.31 8.92
CA VAL A 344 4.86 15.50 10.16
C VAL A 344 4.18 14.12 10.00
N ASN A 345 2.96 14.09 9.44
CA ASN A 345 2.26 12.84 9.13
C ASN A 345 3.03 11.96 8.13
N ASN A 346 3.66 12.56 7.11
CA ASN A 346 4.48 11.82 6.17
C ASN A 346 5.73 11.24 6.83
N ILE A 347 6.39 12.01 7.72
CA ILE A 347 7.55 11.57 8.50
C ILE A 347 7.17 10.33 9.32
N LYS A 348 6.08 10.42 10.09
CA LYS A 348 5.57 9.30 10.88
C LYS A 348 5.29 8.07 10.00
N ALA A 349 4.55 8.24 8.90
CA ALA A 349 4.22 7.13 8.00
C ALA A 349 5.46 6.46 7.38
N MET A 350 6.51 7.21 7.05
CA MET A 350 7.76 6.66 6.53
C MET A 350 8.57 5.94 7.60
N SER A 351 8.63 6.49 8.81
CA SER A 351 9.28 5.84 9.96
C SER A 351 8.57 4.54 10.32
N ASP A 352 7.23 4.54 10.40
CA ASP A 352 6.42 3.34 10.65
C ASP A 352 6.60 2.25 9.55
N MET A 353 7.04 2.64 8.35
CA MET A 353 7.41 1.72 7.26
C MET A 353 8.87 1.22 7.35
N GLY A 354 9.61 1.59 8.38
CA GLY A 354 10.98 1.16 8.62
C GLY A 354 12.05 1.92 7.82
N LEU A 355 11.71 3.09 7.22
CA LEU A 355 12.70 3.91 6.56
C LEU A 355 13.44 4.78 7.60
N LYS A 356 14.72 5.05 7.34
CA LYS A 356 15.46 6.05 8.11
C LYS A 356 15.02 7.45 7.65
N VAL A 357 14.41 8.20 8.57
CA VAL A 357 13.83 9.50 8.26
C VAL A 357 14.62 10.64 8.90
N TYR A 358 14.83 11.68 8.11
CA TYR A 358 15.45 12.93 8.54
C TYR A 358 14.49 14.09 8.35
N ALA A 359 14.52 15.07 9.25
CA ALA A 359 13.77 16.31 9.15
C ALA A 359 14.70 17.52 9.19
N LEU A 360 14.77 18.28 8.08
CA LEU A 360 15.51 19.52 8.00
C LEU A 360 14.55 20.70 8.19
N VAL A 361 14.65 21.37 9.33
CA VAL A 361 13.67 22.38 9.79
C VAL A 361 14.38 23.63 10.33
N THR A 362 13.62 24.74 10.38
CA THR A 362 14.08 25.95 11.06
C THR A 362 14.12 25.72 12.58
N PRO A 363 15.16 26.18 13.30
CA PRO A 363 15.24 26.02 14.75
C PRO A 363 14.07 26.68 15.50
N ASP A 364 13.79 26.19 16.69
CA ASP A 364 12.89 26.77 17.69
C ASP A 364 11.50 27.16 17.17
N THR A 365 10.88 26.23 16.44
CA THR A 365 9.53 26.41 15.87
C THR A 365 8.57 25.35 16.39
N ALA A 366 7.26 25.60 16.24
CA ALA A 366 6.22 24.62 16.58
C ALA A 366 6.37 23.28 15.82
N ILE A 367 7.11 23.25 14.72
CA ILE A 367 7.40 22.02 13.98
C ILE A 367 8.40 21.18 14.76
N ASN A 368 9.39 21.77 15.42
CA ASN A 368 10.35 21.02 16.23
C ASN A 368 9.64 20.25 17.35
N ALA A 369 8.75 20.90 18.09
CA ALA A 369 7.94 20.25 19.14
C ALA A 369 7.08 19.09 18.58
N ALA A 370 6.50 19.26 17.39
CA ALA A 370 5.69 18.20 16.76
C ALA A 370 6.51 16.99 16.26
N LEU A 371 7.82 17.06 16.26
CA LEU A 371 8.73 15.99 15.86
C LEU A 371 9.41 15.29 17.05
N GLU A 372 9.27 15.78 18.27
CA GLU A 372 10.00 15.27 19.46
C GLU A 372 9.66 13.82 19.79
N ASP A 373 8.40 13.42 19.61
CA ASP A 373 7.92 12.06 19.91
C ASP A 373 8.03 11.08 18.73
N LEU A 374 8.64 11.50 17.61
CA LEU A 374 8.77 10.65 16.43
C LEU A 374 10.19 10.09 16.31
N ASP A 375 10.29 8.86 15.79
CA ASP A 375 11.57 8.27 15.40
C ASP A 375 12.12 8.94 14.13
N VAL A 376 12.71 10.14 14.30
CA VAL A 376 13.25 10.99 13.24
C VAL A 376 14.47 11.75 13.72
N GLU A 377 15.52 11.78 12.90
CA GLU A 377 16.69 12.62 13.18
C GLU A 377 16.41 14.06 12.73
N VAL A 378 16.24 14.99 13.70
CA VAL A 378 15.91 16.39 13.42
C VAL A 378 17.18 17.20 13.23
N ILE A 379 17.35 17.80 12.05
CA ILE A 379 18.46 18.65 11.66
C ILE A 379 17.96 20.09 11.60
N ARG A 380 18.52 20.95 12.45
CA ARG A 380 18.13 22.35 12.57
C ARG A 380 19.01 23.23 11.68
N HIS A 381 18.40 24.08 10.84
CA HIS A 381 19.11 24.96 9.93
C HIS A 381 18.36 26.28 9.73
N ASP A 382 18.99 27.40 9.95
CA ASP A 382 18.40 28.76 9.79
C ASP A 382 18.70 29.41 8.44
N GLY A 383 19.61 28.82 7.70
CA GLY A 383 20.19 29.37 6.47
C GLY A 383 19.41 29.20 5.17
N PHE A 384 18.13 28.81 5.18
CA PHE A 384 17.34 28.54 3.96
C PHE A 384 17.29 29.70 2.95
N SER A 385 17.41 30.94 3.40
CA SER A 385 17.39 32.13 2.52
C SER A 385 18.70 32.36 1.78
N ARG A 386 19.80 31.79 2.25
CA ARG A 386 21.14 31.89 1.64
C ARG A 386 21.35 30.77 0.64
N TYR A 387 20.64 30.80 -0.47
CA TYR A 387 20.45 29.68 -1.40
C TYR A 387 21.72 28.88 -1.74
N TRP A 388 22.83 29.52 -2.08
CA TRP A 388 24.09 28.83 -2.41
C TRP A 388 24.72 28.11 -1.21
N LYS A 389 24.74 28.77 -0.05
CA LYS A 389 25.24 28.15 1.19
C LYS A 389 24.35 27.01 1.64
N ALA A 390 23.02 27.20 1.57
CA ALA A 390 22.02 26.19 1.85
C ALA A 390 22.16 24.96 0.91
N GLY A 391 22.33 25.18 -0.40
CA GLY A 391 22.57 24.11 -1.37
C GLY A 391 23.84 23.31 -1.08
N LYS A 392 24.94 23.99 -0.71
CA LYS A 392 26.20 23.34 -0.33
C LYS A 392 26.04 22.53 0.97
N PHE A 393 25.35 23.09 1.96
CA PHE A 393 25.04 22.39 3.21
C PHE A 393 24.22 21.12 2.94
N LEU A 394 23.14 21.23 2.17
CA LEU A 394 22.30 20.06 1.82
C LEU A 394 23.09 19.00 1.04
N LYS A 395 23.97 19.40 0.12
CA LYS A 395 24.85 18.47 -0.58
C LYS A 395 25.71 17.68 0.41
N SER A 396 26.41 18.36 1.33
CA SER A 396 27.24 17.68 2.34
C SER A 396 26.42 16.74 3.21
N LEU A 397 25.23 17.17 3.63
CA LEU A 397 24.31 16.34 4.42
C LEU A 397 23.86 15.09 3.68
N ILE A 398 23.55 15.20 2.38
CA ILE A 398 23.16 14.05 1.52
C ILE A 398 24.31 13.06 1.41
N GLU A 399 25.53 13.55 1.23
CA GLU A 399 26.74 12.71 1.08
C GLU A 399 27.09 12.03 2.42
N GLU A 400 26.97 12.74 3.54
CA GLU A 400 27.25 12.22 4.89
C GLU A 400 26.23 11.16 5.33
N LYS A 401 24.94 11.43 5.17
CA LYS A 401 23.86 10.58 5.68
C LYS A 401 23.37 9.53 4.66
N GLY A 402 23.85 9.58 3.43
CA GLY A 402 23.39 8.66 2.37
C GLY A 402 21.92 8.84 2.00
N ILE A 403 21.44 10.07 1.85
CA ILE A 403 20.03 10.38 1.62
C ILE A 403 19.62 10.04 0.19
N ASP A 404 18.63 9.14 0.04
CA ASP A 404 18.11 8.72 -1.27
C ASP A 404 17.08 9.69 -1.84
N VAL A 405 16.21 10.23 -0.97
CA VAL A 405 15.10 11.11 -1.33
C VAL A 405 15.10 12.36 -0.48
N VAL A 406 14.92 13.52 -1.12
CA VAL A 406 14.56 14.77 -0.47
C VAL A 406 13.16 15.15 -0.89
N HIS A 407 12.23 15.23 0.06
CA HIS A 407 10.87 15.72 -0.15
C HIS A 407 10.73 17.11 0.49
N SER A 408 10.71 18.13 -0.33
CA SER A 408 10.72 19.53 0.11
C SER A 408 9.32 20.12 0.20
N PHE A 409 9.06 20.76 1.33
CA PHE A 409 7.88 21.56 1.62
C PHE A 409 8.26 23.05 1.61
N HIS A 410 7.42 23.88 1.02
CA HIS A 410 7.61 25.32 0.90
C HIS A 410 8.74 25.78 -0.05
N ASN A 411 8.82 27.09 -0.27
CA ASN A 411 9.53 27.65 -1.43
C ASN A 411 11.07 27.60 -1.30
N ARG A 412 11.61 27.82 -0.12
CA ARG A 412 13.08 27.89 0.04
C ARG A 412 13.69 26.49 0.06
N ALA A 413 12.99 25.52 0.67
CA ALA A 413 13.45 24.15 0.77
C ALA A 413 13.64 23.48 -0.60
N TYR A 414 12.69 23.62 -1.57
CA TYR A 414 12.89 23.00 -2.88
C TYR A 414 14.01 23.69 -3.69
N LYS A 415 14.19 25.01 -3.56
CA LYS A 415 15.30 25.73 -4.21
C LYS A 415 16.64 25.24 -3.71
N MET A 416 16.75 25.02 -2.40
CA MET A 416 17.91 24.41 -1.76
C MET A 416 18.19 23.02 -2.35
N GLY A 417 17.16 22.19 -2.51
CA GLY A 417 17.27 20.86 -3.14
C GLY A 417 17.76 20.92 -4.59
N VAL A 418 17.23 21.83 -5.40
CA VAL A 418 17.66 22.03 -6.79
C VAL A 418 19.12 22.46 -6.85
N LEU A 419 19.54 23.39 -6.02
CA LEU A 419 20.92 23.87 -5.99
C LEU A 419 21.89 22.76 -5.55
N ALA A 420 21.55 21.94 -4.57
CA ALA A 420 22.35 20.79 -4.17
C ALA A 420 22.56 19.82 -5.36
N ARG A 421 21.52 19.58 -6.17
CA ARG A 421 21.63 18.78 -7.40
C ARG A 421 22.53 19.39 -8.47
N LEU A 422 22.39 20.69 -8.70
CA LEU A 422 23.27 21.42 -9.64
C LEU A 422 24.74 21.39 -9.19
N MET A 423 24.99 21.28 -7.90
CA MET A 423 26.33 21.08 -7.32
C MET A 423 26.79 19.61 -7.36
N GLY A 424 26.03 18.71 -8.00
CA GLY A 424 26.41 17.31 -8.24
C GLY A 424 25.94 16.31 -7.17
N ALA A 425 25.11 16.71 -6.17
CA ALA A 425 24.54 15.77 -5.22
C ALA A 425 23.61 14.77 -5.93
N LYS A 426 23.72 13.48 -5.55
CA LYS A 426 22.94 12.39 -6.16
C LYS A 426 21.83 11.94 -5.24
N PHE A 427 20.60 12.35 -5.51
CA PHE A 427 19.39 11.99 -4.79
C PHE A 427 18.17 12.26 -5.65
N LYS A 428 17.00 11.77 -5.24
CA LYS A 428 15.71 12.12 -5.86
C LYS A 428 15.10 13.31 -5.13
N LEU A 429 14.67 14.33 -5.89
CA LEU A 429 14.04 15.52 -5.35
C LEU A 429 12.55 15.52 -5.69
N PHE A 430 11.70 15.59 -4.67
CA PHE A 430 10.26 15.80 -4.81
C PHE A 430 9.84 17.11 -4.16
N ILE A 431 8.87 17.79 -4.78
CA ILE A 431 8.38 19.09 -4.33
C ILE A 431 6.92 18.94 -3.93
N ASN A 432 6.61 19.18 -2.66
CA ASN A 432 5.23 19.18 -2.18
C ASN A 432 4.47 20.43 -2.63
N ARG A 433 3.23 20.25 -3.05
CA ARG A 433 2.32 21.35 -3.40
C ARG A 433 0.92 21.09 -2.82
N GLY A 434 0.58 21.82 -1.76
CA GLY A 434 -0.71 21.73 -1.06
C GLY A 434 -1.60 22.96 -1.19
N VAL A 435 -1.35 23.82 -2.19
CA VAL A 435 -2.10 25.06 -2.41
C VAL A 435 -2.40 25.28 -3.89
N ILE A 436 -3.62 25.73 -4.19
CA ILE A 436 -4.11 26.00 -5.55
C ILE A 436 -3.89 27.47 -6.00
N SER A 437 -3.02 28.20 -5.30
CA SER A 437 -2.63 29.55 -5.72
C SER A 437 -1.63 29.51 -6.88
N LYS A 438 -1.60 30.59 -7.67
CA LYS A 438 -0.62 30.78 -8.74
C LYS A 438 0.80 30.57 -8.18
N PRO A 439 1.61 29.68 -8.76
CA PRO A 439 3.01 29.53 -8.37
C PRO A 439 3.82 30.75 -8.85
N ASN A 440 5.02 30.91 -8.31
CA ASN A 440 5.97 31.92 -8.79
C ASN A 440 6.25 31.68 -10.29
N SER A 441 6.38 32.74 -11.08
CA SER A 441 6.52 32.70 -12.54
C SER A 441 7.63 31.79 -13.07
N VAL A 442 8.68 31.57 -12.29
CA VAL A 442 9.79 30.65 -12.65
C VAL A 442 9.70 29.26 -11.98
N PHE A 443 8.58 28.93 -11.34
CA PHE A 443 8.41 27.66 -10.64
C PHE A 443 8.61 26.46 -11.56
N PHE A 444 8.13 26.51 -12.80
CA PHE A 444 8.28 25.44 -13.78
C PHE A 444 9.74 25.12 -14.11
N LEU A 445 10.65 26.10 -14.08
CA LEU A 445 12.08 25.89 -14.29
C LEU A 445 12.69 25.07 -13.12
N TRP A 446 12.29 25.37 -11.89
CA TRP A 446 12.75 24.63 -10.72
C TRP A 446 12.22 23.19 -10.71
N THR A 447 10.96 23.00 -11.11
CA THR A 447 10.36 21.66 -11.18
C THR A 447 10.99 20.80 -12.29
N ALA A 448 11.46 21.38 -13.37
CA ALA A 448 12.16 20.66 -14.44
C ALA A 448 13.42 19.94 -13.94
N LEU A 449 14.03 20.42 -12.85
CA LEU A 449 15.18 19.83 -12.19
C LEU A 449 14.81 18.92 -11.02
N SER A 450 13.50 18.63 -10.79
CA SER A 450 13.03 17.68 -9.79
C SER A 450 12.69 16.32 -10.42
N ASN A 451 12.44 15.31 -9.58
CA ASN A 451 11.90 14.01 -9.99
C ASN A 451 10.38 14.01 -10.06
N GLY A 452 9.73 14.94 -9.35
CA GLY A 452 8.28 15.10 -9.39
C GLY A 452 7.78 16.20 -8.46
N VAL A 453 6.55 16.62 -8.73
CA VAL A 453 5.74 17.49 -7.86
C VAL A 453 4.62 16.63 -7.30
N ILE A 454 4.43 16.66 -5.98
CA ILE A 454 3.40 15.92 -5.28
C ILE A 454 2.33 16.91 -4.84
N ALA A 455 1.18 16.85 -5.50
CA ALA A 455 -0.01 17.64 -5.19
C ALA A 455 -0.93 16.84 -4.25
N ASN A 456 -1.65 17.52 -3.36
CA ASN A 456 -2.60 16.91 -2.45
C ASN A 456 -4.02 16.79 -3.01
N SER A 457 -4.24 17.19 -4.26
CA SER A 457 -5.47 17.04 -5.02
C SER A 457 -5.21 17.14 -6.53
N ALA A 458 -6.09 16.56 -7.35
CA ALA A 458 -5.99 16.63 -8.80
C ALA A 458 -6.16 18.10 -9.26
N GLN A 459 -7.06 18.86 -8.64
CA GLN A 459 -7.22 20.28 -8.92
C GLN A 459 -5.94 21.08 -8.66
N CYS A 460 -5.20 20.74 -7.59
CA CYS A 460 -3.90 21.36 -7.32
C CYS A 460 -2.89 21.05 -8.44
N ALA A 461 -2.86 19.81 -8.93
CA ALA A 461 -2.01 19.39 -10.04
C ALA A 461 -2.42 20.09 -11.35
N GLU A 462 -3.73 20.23 -11.63
CA GLU A 462 -4.24 20.95 -12.80
C GLU A 462 -3.83 22.44 -12.80
N VAL A 463 -3.88 23.08 -11.64
CA VAL A 463 -3.35 24.46 -11.52
C VAL A 463 -1.86 24.49 -11.88
N MET A 464 -1.06 23.52 -11.44
CA MET A 464 0.36 23.47 -11.81
C MET A 464 0.56 23.23 -13.30
N ARG A 465 -0.26 22.41 -13.95
CA ARG A 465 -0.24 22.17 -15.40
C ARG A 465 -0.47 23.46 -16.18
N LYS A 466 -1.46 24.27 -15.75
CA LYS A 466 -1.73 25.59 -16.35
C LYS A 466 -0.54 26.55 -16.26
N TYR A 467 0.37 26.36 -15.32
CA TYR A 467 1.61 27.12 -15.14
C TYR A 467 2.86 26.36 -15.60
N TRP A 468 2.70 25.53 -16.64
CA TRP A 468 3.75 24.90 -17.44
C TRP A 468 4.58 23.85 -16.71
N VAL A 469 4.12 23.33 -15.58
CA VAL A 469 4.72 22.13 -15.00
C VAL A 469 4.36 20.94 -15.88
N ARG A 470 5.36 20.19 -16.30
CA ARG A 470 5.18 19.03 -17.20
C ARG A 470 4.31 17.96 -16.52
N GLY A 471 3.26 17.50 -17.22
CA GLY A 471 2.29 16.53 -16.69
C GLY A 471 2.95 15.26 -16.09
N LYS A 472 4.00 14.73 -16.72
CA LYS A 472 4.75 13.58 -16.23
C LYS A 472 5.47 13.77 -14.87
N LEU A 473 5.60 15.01 -14.41
CA LEU A 473 6.16 15.33 -13.09
C LEU A 473 5.08 15.48 -12.02
N LEU A 474 3.81 15.62 -12.41
CA LEU A 474 2.70 15.86 -11.49
C LEU A 474 2.18 14.53 -10.96
N ASN A 475 2.18 14.38 -9.65
CA ASN A 475 1.61 13.24 -8.93
C ASN A 475 0.56 13.74 -7.96
N VAL A 476 -0.51 12.97 -7.76
CA VAL A 476 -1.55 13.26 -6.76
C VAL A 476 -1.44 12.26 -5.63
N VAL A 477 -1.19 12.78 -4.42
CA VAL A 477 -1.20 11.99 -3.18
C VAL A 477 -2.01 12.78 -2.16
N TYR A 478 -3.23 12.32 -1.93
CA TYR A 478 -4.18 13.00 -1.04
C TYR A 478 -3.67 13.13 0.40
N ASN A 479 -4.17 14.14 1.12
CA ASN A 479 -3.91 14.26 2.54
C ASN A 479 -4.46 13.05 3.30
N ALA A 480 -3.80 12.69 4.40
CA ALA A 480 -4.26 11.64 5.30
C ALA A 480 -4.74 12.25 6.62
N TYR A 481 -5.70 11.57 7.24
CA TYR A 481 -6.08 11.79 8.61
C TYR A 481 -5.12 11.02 9.54
N ALA A 482 -4.49 11.71 10.45
CA ALA A 482 -3.56 11.14 11.43
C ALA A 482 -3.91 11.52 12.88
N GLY A 483 -5.17 11.89 13.12
CA GLY A 483 -5.69 12.16 14.46
C GLY A 483 -6.08 10.90 15.23
N PRO A 484 -6.70 11.06 16.41
CA PRO A 484 -7.15 9.95 17.26
C PRO A 484 -8.14 9.03 16.56
N ASP A 485 -8.13 7.76 16.94
CA ASP A 485 -9.15 6.79 16.53
C ASP A 485 -10.37 6.89 17.44
N PHE A 486 -11.50 7.29 16.89
CA PHE A 486 -12.76 7.43 17.61
C PHE A 486 -13.69 6.21 17.51
N GLY A 487 -13.26 5.15 16.81
CA GLY A 487 -14.09 3.99 16.51
C GLY A 487 -15.21 4.29 15.51
N GLU A 488 -16.14 3.35 15.32
CA GLU A 488 -17.30 3.58 14.45
C GLU A 488 -18.28 4.59 15.04
N PRO A 489 -18.79 5.54 14.24
CA PRO A 489 -19.81 6.49 14.69
C PRO A 489 -21.07 5.76 15.15
N LYS A 490 -21.71 6.29 16.18
CA LYS A 490 -23.00 5.79 16.66
C LYS A 490 -24.10 6.82 16.45
N PRO A 491 -25.33 6.38 16.11
CA PRO A 491 -26.47 7.28 16.00
C PRO A 491 -26.69 8.03 17.31
N ARG A 492 -27.01 9.32 17.24
CA ARG A 492 -27.25 10.15 18.41
C ARG A 492 -28.71 10.50 18.47
N LYS A 493 -29.41 10.07 19.54
CA LYS A 493 -30.75 10.55 19.93
C LYS A 493 -30.59 11.89 20.66
N LYS A 494 -30.50 13.01 19.91
CA LYS A 494 -30.32 14.35 20.48
C LYS A 494 -31.40 15.29 19.94
N ARG A 495 -31.95 16.13 20.78
CA ARG A 495 -32.76 17.29 20.36
C ARG A 495 -31.79 18.38 19.88
N GLY A 496 -32.05 18.95 18.72
CA GLY A 496 -31.27 20.02 18.10
C GLY A 496 -30.09 19.54 17.27
N THR A 497 -29.61 20.43 16.41
CA THR A 497 -28.48 20.17 15.48
C THR A 497 -27.43 21.23 15.65
N ARG A 498 -26.18 20.80 15.87
CA ARG A 498 -25.01 21.67 15.99
C ARG A 498 -24.22 21.65 14.71
N PHE A 499 -24.15 22.80 14.04
CA PHE A 499 -23.31 23.07 12.87
C PHE A 499 -21.99 23.68 13.32
N ILE A 500 -20.87 23.12 12.82
CA ILE A 500 -19.54 23.60 13.16
C ILE A 500 -18.81 24.13 11.91
N TYR A 501 -18.31 25.35 12.02
CA TYR A 501 -17.34 25.92 11.10
C TYR A 501 -15.95 25.75 11.69
N LEU A 502 -15.00 25.17 10.90
CA LEU A 502 -13.62 24.99 11.32
C LEU A 502 -12.66 25.71 10.37
N GLY A 503 -12.22 26.88 10.77
CA GLY A 503 -11.34 27.73 9.98
C GLY A 503 -11.16 29.13 10.57
N ASN A 504 -10.18 29.85 10.06
CA ASN A 504 -9.98 31.24 10.45
C ASN A 504 -10.87 32.21 9.64
N THR A 505 -10.80 33.50 9.98
CA THR A 505 -11.58 34.58 9.32
C THR A 505 -10.92 35.14 8.05
N ALA A 506 -9.92 34.47 7.47
CA ALA A 506 -9.36 34.90 6.19
C ALA A 506 -10.47 34.86 5.10
N PRO A 507 -10.61 35.89 4.24
CA PRO A 507 -11.68 35.94 3.24
C PRO A 507 -11.80 34.70 2.37
N ILE A 508 -10.66 34.02 2.12
CA ILE A 508 -10.62 32.77 1.35
C ILE A 508 -11.35 31.60 2.03
N LYS A 509 -11.58 31.66 3.36
CA LYS A 509 -12.26 30.62 4.14
C LYS A 509 -13.77 30.78 4.21
N GLY A 510 -14.31 31.97 3.85
CA GLY A 510 -15.74 32.20 3.69
C GLY A 510 -16.54 32.15 5.00
N PHE A 511 -15.99 32.61 6.11
CA PHE A 511 -16.71 32.66 7.39
C PHE A 511 -17.98 33.51 7.29
N ASP A 512 -17.98 34.61 6.52
CA ASP A 512 -19.14 35.42 6.21
C ASP A 512 -20.26 34.64 5.49
N VAL A 513 -19.89 33.71 4.61
CA VAL A 513 -20.86 32.86 3.89
C VAL A 513 -21.53 31.85 4.86
N PHE A 514 -20.76 31.30 5.82
CA PHE A 514 -21.30 30.48 6.89
C PHE A 514 -22.34 31.24 7.74
N LEU A 515 -22.03 32.47 8.15
CA LEU A 515 -22.94 33.31 8.93
C LEU A 515 -24.20 33.69 8.14
N LYS A 516 -24.08 33.98 6.84
CA LYS A 516 -25.24 34.24 5.96
C LYS A 516 -26.16 33.01 5.86
N ALA A 517 -25.60 31.81 5.72
CA ALA A 517 -26.39 30.59 5.69
C ALA A 517 -27.09 30.34 7.05
N ALA A 518 -26.40 30.60 8.17
CA ALA A 518 -26.99 30.53 9.49
C ALA A 518 -28.13 31.54 9.69
N ASP A 519 -27.98 32.77 9.22
CA ASP A 519 -29.01 33.80 9.26
C ASP A 519 -30.26 33.41 8.46
N ARG A 520 -30.05 32.84 7.27
CA ARG A 520 -31.14 32.32 6.45
C ARG A 520 -31.96 31.27 7.18
N LEU A 521 -31.29 30.26 7.78
CA LEU A 521 -31.96 29.22 8.59
C LEU A 521 -32.76 29.79 9.79
N CYS A 522 -32.18 30.77 10.46
CA CYS A 522 -32.87 31.42 11.59
C CYS A 522 -34.12 32.19 11.14
N ARG A 523 -34.08 32.88 10.03
CA ARG A 523 -35.23 33.62 9.45
C ARG A 523 -36.33 32.70 8.95
N GLU A 524 -35.98 31.51 8.44
CA GLU A 524 -36.97 30.49 8.02
C GLU A 524 -37.65 29.77 9.19
N GLY A 525 -37.33 30.15 10.42
CA GLY A 525 -37.97 29.63 11.60
C GLY A 525 -37.48 28.25 12.09
N ALA A 526 -36.34 27.79 11.57
CA ALA A 526 -35.71 26.55 12.04
C ALA A 526 -35.40 26.64 13.55
N ARG A 527 -35.81 25.60 14.31
CA ARG A 527 -35.65 25.55 15.75
C ARG A 527 -34.55 24.59 16.19
N ASP A 528 -34.11 24.73 17.43
CA ASP A 528 -33.12 23.85 18.04
C ASP A 528 -31.80 23.72 17.25
N LEU A 529 -31.32 24.84 16.73
CA LEU A 529 -30.04 24.95 15.99
C LEU A 529 -28.99 25.67 16.85
N GLU A 530 -27.75 25.18 16.76
CA GLU A 530 -26.56 25.83 17.30
C GLU A 530 -25.49 25.95 16.22
N PHE A 531 -24.84 27.10 16.16
CA PHE A 531 -23.75 27.38 15.23
C PHE A 531 -22.46 27.63 16.01
N VAL A 532 -21.39 26.91 15.69
CA VAL A 532 -20.11 27.02 16.39
C VAL A 532 -19.02 27.42 15.41
N GLY A 533 -18.28 28.47 15.75
CA GLY A 533 -17.08 28.90 15.02
C GLY A 533 -15.82 28.50 15.77
N VAL A 534 -14.97 27.71 15.15
CA VAL A 534 -13.65 27.30 15.67
C VAL A 534 -12.55 27.88 14.80
N GLY A 535 -11.53 28.47 15.41
CA GLY A 535 -10.44 29.19 14.72
C GLY A 535 -10.79 30.64 14.35
N VAL A 536 -11.90 31.13 14.88
CA VAL A 536 -12.38 32.51 14.70
C VAL A 536 -11.86 33.33 15.88
N SER A 537 -10.96 34.26 15.59
CA SER A 537 -10.36 35.15 16.61
C SER A 537 -11.37 36.19 17.10
N ASP A 538 -11.56 36.32 18.43
CA ASP A 538 -12.55 37.23 19.03
C ASP A 538 -12.41 38.68 18.59
N ASN A 539 -11.18 39.16 18.44
CA ASN A 539 -10.91 40.53 17.99
C ASN A 539 -11.27 40.79 16.53
N LYS A 540 -11.60 39.76 15.74
CA LYS A 540 -12.07 39.88 14.35
C LYS A 540 -13.57 39.62 14.20
N LEU A 541 -14.24 39.13 15.23
CA LEU A 541 -15.65 38.80 15.16
C LEU A 541 -16.50 40.06 14.93
N GLY A 542 -16.13 41.21 15.50
CA GLY A 542 -16.77 42.49 15.28
C GLY A 542 -16.84 42.96 13.81
N ASN A 543 -15.95 42.46 12.95
CA ASN A 543 -16.01 42.73 11.51
C ASN A 543 -17.21 42.11 10.81
N TYR A 544 -18.00 41.30 11.50
CA TYR A 544 -19.15 40.55 11.00
C TYR A 544 -20.45 40.96 11.69
N ASP A 545 -20.45 42.06 12.46
CA ASP A 545 -21.62 42.52 13.22
C ASP A 545 -22.84 42.78 12.33
N ASP A 546 -22.63 43.21 11.10
CA ASP A 546 -23.73 43.43 10.12
C ASP A 546 -24.39 42.10 9.68
N ILE A 547 -23.69 40.96 9.81
CA ILE A 547 -24.17 39.63 9.40
C ILE A 547 -24.65 38.86 10.62
N LEU A 548 -24.04 39.06 11.79
CA LEU A 548 -24.45 38.48 13.06
C LEU A 548 -25.74 39.14 13.56
N THR A 549 -26.86 38.85 12.89
CA THR A 549 -28.19 39.30 13.32
C THR A 549 -28.54 38.84 14.74
N PRO A 550 -29.46 39.44 15.45
CA PRO A 550 -29.87 38.96 16.79
C PRO A 550 -30.24 37.50 16.80
N ALA A 551 -30.93 37.01 15.79
CA ALA A 551 -31.37 35.60 15.69
C ALA A 551 -30.20 34.64 15.56
N VAL A 552 -29.11 35.04 14.91
CA VAL A 552 -27.86 34.23 14.83
C VAL A 552 -27.08 34.35 16.12
N ARG A 553 -26.98 35.57 16.72
CA ARG A 553 -26.22 35.78 17.97
C ARG A 553 -26.68 34.91 19.11
N GLU A 554 -27.99 34.70 19.23
CA GLU A 554 -28.60 33.86 20.27
C GLU A 554 -28.20 32.38 20.15
N ARG A 555 -27.80 31.94 18.95
CA ARG A 555 -27.49 30.53 18.57
C ARG A 555 -26.04 30.30 18.17
N TYR A 556 -25.26 31.36 18.05
CA TYR A 556 -23.85 31.28 17.66
C TYR A 556 -22.97 31.31 18.90
N ARG A 557 -22.05 30.35 18.95
CA ARG A 557 -20.97 30.28 19.92
C ARG A 557 -19.61 30.40 19.23
N ASN A 558 -18.79 31.34 19.67
CA ASN A 558 -17.40 31.40 19.24
C ASN A 558 -16.53 30.56 20.19
N ALA A 559 -15.90 29.52 19.67
CA ALA A 559 -14.94 28.73 20.41
C ALA A 559 -13.52 29.34 20.39
N GLY A 560 -13.30 30.35 19.51
CA GLY A 560 -12.02 31.06 19.40
C GLY A 560 -10.92 30.22 18.72
N GLU A 561 -9.68 30.70 18.89
CA GLU A 561 -8.48 29.98 18.45
C GLU A 561 -8.06 29.01 19.56
N ILE A 562 -8.35 27.72 19.40
CA ILE A 562 -8.10 26.67 20.39
C ILE A 562 -6.99 25.71 19.94
N SER A 563 -6.47 24.91 20.85
CA SER A 563 -5.48 23.89 20.57
C SER A 563 -6.07 22.81 19.61
N HIS A 564 -5.22 22.08 18.91
CA HIS A 564 -5.68 21.05 17.98
C HIS A 564 -6.43 19.91 18.68
N ASP A 565 -6.06 19.56 19.90
CA ASP A 565 -6.75 18.53 20.68
C ASP A 565 -8.15 19.01 21.08
N ALA A 566 -8.28 20.28 21.51
CA ALA A 566 -9.57 20.88 21.79
C ALA A 566 -10.49 21.02 20.56
N VAL A 567 -9.93 21.05 19.33
CA VAL A 567 -10.73 20.97 18.10
C VAL A 567 -11.49 19.65 18.02
N PHE A 568 -10.87 18.53 18.41
CA PHE A 568 -11.56 17.24 18.40
C PHE A 568 -12.68 17.17 19.44
N ASP A 569 -12.52 17.84 20.58
CA ASP A 569 -13.60 17.92 21.58
C ASP A 569 -14.80 18.70 21.03
N GLU A 570 -14.58 19.80 20.33
CA GLU A 570 -15.67 20.53 19.67
C GLU A 570 -16.34 19.71 18.56
N LEU A 571 -15.54 19.02 17.72
CA LEU A 571 -16.07 18.15 16.67
C LEU A 571 -16.88 16.98 17.23
N ARG A 572 -16.52 16.43 18.39
CA ARG A 572 -17.30 15.36 19.06
C ARG A 572 -18.71 15.78 19.42
N PHE A 573 -18.94 17.06 19.69
CA PHE A 573 -20.25 17.58 20.02
C PHE A 573 -21.02 18.13 18.81
N ALA A 574 -20.35 18.25 17.67
CA ALA A 574 -20.97 18.69 16.42
C ALA A 574 -21.80 17.57 15.76
N ASP A 575 -22.76 17.97 14.93
CA ASP A 575 -23.59 17.08 14.14
C ASP A 575 -23.33 17.21 12.62
N VAL A 576 -22.90 18.38 12.15
CA VAL A 576 -22.62 18.67 10.75
C VAL A 576 -21.40 19.61 10.64
N LEU A 577 -20.44 19.24 9.82
CA LEU A 577 -19.32 20.11 9.48
C LEU A 577 -19.69 21.01 8.29
N VAL A 578 -19.42 22.32 8.38
CA VAL A 578 -19.69 23.28 7.31
C VAL A 578 -18.39 23.91 6.83
N ILE A 579 -18.09 23.79 5.53
CA ILE A 579 -16.90 24.35 4.89
C ILE A 579 -17.31 25.29 3.76
N THR A 580 -17.16 26.57 3.97
CA THR A 580 -17.61 27.63 3.05
C THR A 580 -16.48 28.30 2.28
N SER A 581 -15.37 27.61 2.13
CA SER A 581 -14.17 28.16 1.50
C SER A 581 -14.43 28.63 0.06
N ARG A 582 -13.87 29.79 -0.31
CA ARG A 582 -13.84 30.30 -1.69
C ARG A 582 -12.75 29.63 -2.51
N LYS A 583 -11.73 29.14 -1.83
CA LYS A 583 -10.60 28.48 -2.47
C LYS A 583 -9.93 27.54 -1.50
N GLU A 584 -9.85 26.27 -1.86
CA GLU A 584 -9.25 25.23 -1.01
C GLU A 584 -8.53 24.17 -1.86
N SER A 585 -7.47 23.58 -1.38
CA SER A 585 -6.86 22.43 -2.05
C SER A 585 -7.52 21.14 -1.57
N LEU A 586 -7.20 20.73 -0.36
CA LEU A 586 -7.90 19.68 0.36
C LEU A 586 -7.83 20.01 1.86
N PRO A 587 -8.96 20.43 2.48
CA PRO A 587 -8.94 20.86 3.87
C PRO A 587 -8.78 19.69 4.85
N ASN A 588 -7.86 19.80 5.80
CA ASN A 588 -7.72 18.81 6.87
C ASN A 588 -8.99 18.74 7.73
N ALA A 589 -9.66 19.87 7.94
CA ALA A 589 -10.94 19.95 8.66
C ALA A 589 -11.99 18.96 8.13
N LEU A 590 -12.02 18.73 6.80
CA LEU A 590 -12.91 17.77 6.18
C LEU A 590 -12.58 16.33 6.62
N LEU A 591 -11.29 15.98 6.62
CA LEU A 591 -10.83 14.66 7.06
C LEU A 591 -11.08 14.45 8.56
N GLU A 592 -10.90 15.49 9.35
CA GLU A 592 -11.16 15.50 10.80
C GLU A 592 -12.65 15.30 11.09
N GLY A 593 -13.54 16.01 10.40
CA GLY A 593 -14.99 15.82 10.53
C GLY A 593 -15.46 14.43 10.09
N PHE A 594 -14.99 13.96 8.94
CA PHE A 594 -15.31 12.61 8.46
C PHE A 594 -14.78 11.51 9.39
N ALA A 595 -13.62 11.69 10.00
CA ALA A 595 -13.09 10.72 10.97
C ALA A 595 -14.01 10.54 12.19
N LEU A 596 -14.77 11.57 12.56
CA LEU A 596 -15.78 11.52 13.62
C LEU A 596 -17.19 11.14 13.13
N GLY A 597 -17.36 10.87 11.84
CA GLY A 597 -18.65 10.53 11.25
C GLY A 597 -19.59 11.72 11.07
N LEU A 598 -19.05 12.93 10.95
CA LEU A 598 -19.84 14.13 10.63
C LEU A 598 -20.04 14.23 9.11
N PRO A 599 -21.28 14.33 8.61
CA PRO A 599 -21.49 14.72 7.21
C PRO A 599 -21.03 16.15 7.00
N ALA A 600 -20.63 16.48 5.77
CA ALA A 600 -20.12 17.79 5.43
C ALA A 600 -21.08 18.55 4.49
N VAL A 601 -21.31 19.83 4.76
CA VAL A 601 -21.92 20.77 3.80
C VAL A 601 -20.83 21.74 3.33
N CYS A 602 -20.45 21.62 2.06
CA CYS A 602 -19.25 22.25 1.55
C CYS A 602 -19.50 23.10 0.30
N THR A 603 -18.64 24.07 0.08
CA THR A 603 -18.55 24.73 -1.23
C THR A 603 -17.81 23.83 -2.23
N ASN A 604 -18.31 23.77 -3.47
CA ASN A 604 -17.74 22.99 -4.58
C ASN A 604 -16.49 23.70 -5.16
N VAL A 605 -15.40 23.74 -4.41
CA VAL A 605 -14.17 24.42 -4.81
C VAL A 605 -12.94 23.55 -4.59
N GLY A 606 -11.98 23.70 -5.48
CA GLY A 606 -10.66 23.05 -5.35
C GLY A 606 -10.72 21.53 -5.34
N GLY A 607 -10.08 20.90 -4.35
CA GLY A 607 -10.06 19.45 -4.17
C GLY A 607 -11.20 18.90 -3.30
N ILE A 608 -12.12 19.75 -2.82
CA ILE A 608 -13.27 19.29 -2.02
C ILE A 608 -14.12 18.27 -2.80
N PRO A 609 -14.53 18.51 -4.07
CA PRO A 609 -15.33 17.57 -4.84
C PRO A 609 -14.58 16.28 -5.25
N GLU A 610 -13.29 16.19 -5.00
CA GLU A 610 -12.54 14.95 -5.19
C GLU A 610 -12.72 13.97 -4.01
N VAL A 611 -13.24 14.45 -2.88
CA VAL A 611 -13.40 13.72 -1.62
C VAL A 611 -14.85 13.71 -1.16
N VAL A 612 -15.60 14.78 -1.42
CA VAL A 612 -17.04 14.88 -1.10
C VAL A 612 -17.86 14.56 -2.35
N ARG A 613 -18.76 13.59 -2.23
CA ARG A 613 -19.77 13.26 -3.25
C ARG A 613 -21.12 13.82 -2.82
N ASP A 614 -21.69 14.64 -3.70
CA ASP A 614 -22.96 15.30 -3.42
C ASP A 614 -24.07 14.28 -3.16
N GLY A 615 -24.76 14.40 -2.01
CA GLY A 615 -25.82 13.52 -1.56
C GLY A 615 -25.39 12.15 -1.03
N VAL A 616 -24.06 11.83 -0.94
CA VAL A 616 -23.54 10.51 -0.56
C VAL A 616 -22.77 10.54 0.77
N ASP A 617 -21.81 11.43 0.93
CA ASP A 617 -21.06 11.65 2.17
C ASP A 617 -21.11 13.11 2.66
N GLY A 618 -21.79 13.97 1.90
CA GLY A 618 -22.02 15.36 2.21
C GLY A 618 -22.79 16.03 1.11
N PHE A 619 -22.82 17.36 1.12
CA PHE A 619 -23.45 18.18 0.10
C PHE A 619 -22.47 19.22 -0.45
N LEU A 620 -22.59 19.51 -1.75
CA LEU A 620 -21.79 20.49 -2.47
C LEU A 620 -22.65 21.64 -2.97
N CYS A 621 -22.32 22.85 -2.59
CA CYS A 621 -22.97 24.09 -3.07
C CYS A 621 -21.97 24.94 -3.86
N ALA A 622 -22.46 25.80 -4.73
CA ALA A 622 -21.61 26.79 -5.40
C ALA A 622 -20.92 27.72 -4.38
N SER A 623 -19.74 28.23 -4.73
CA SER A 623 -19.07 29.22 -3.88
C SER A 623 -19.96 30.46 -3.77
N GLU A 624 -20.03 31.10 -2.60
CA GLU A 624 -20.88 32.25 -2.25
C GLU A 624 -22.39 31.96 -2.15
N ASP A 625 -22.85 30.76 -2.41
CA ASP A 625 -24.26 30.39 -2.38
C ASP A 625 -24.72 30.03 -0.95
N ALA A 626 -25.00 31.05 -0.15
CA ALA A 626 -25.48 30.88 1.21
C ALA A 626 -26.90 30.27 1.26
N ASP A 627 -27.70 30.41 0.24
CA ASP A 627 -29.06 29.87 0.18
C ASP A 627 -29.02 28.35 -0.03
N CYS A 628 -28.20 27.86 -0.96
CA CYS A 628 -27.95 26.42 -1.11
C CYS A 628 -27.39 25.80 0.18
N LEU A 629 -26.39 26.45 0.80
CA LEU A 629 -25.81 25.95 2.07
C LEU A 629 -26.88 25.84 3.16
N ALA A 630 -27.73 26.87 3.30
CA ALA A 630 -28.83 26.88 4.27
C ALA A 630 -29.83 25.73 4.01
N GLU A 631 -30.22 25.52 2.73
CA GLU A 631 -31.11 24.41 2.34
C GLU A 631 -30.53 23.04 2.74
N LYS A 632 -29.26 22.79 2.43
CA LYS A 632 -28.59 21.50 2.75
C LYS A 632 -28.38 21.33 4.26
N MET A 633 -28.05 22.40 4.96
CA MET A 633 -27.99 22.40 6.43
C MET A 633 -29.35 22.08 7.04
N ARG A 634 -30.44 22.68 6.55
CA ARG A 634 -31.81 22.39 6.98
C ARG A 634 -32.17 20.92 6.77
N LEU A 635 -31.90 20.38 5.58
CA LEU A 635 -32.14 18.98 5.27
C LEU A 635 -31.47 18.03 6.29
N LEU A 636 -30.21 18.33 6.67
CA LEU A 636 -29.49 17.53 7.67
C LEU A 636 -29.97 17.80 9.10
N ALA A 637 -30.57 18.94 9.39
CA ALA A 637 -31.17 19.20 10.70
C ALA A 637 -32.47 18.42 10.89
N GLU A 638 -33.28 18.31 9.84
CA GLU A 638 -34.60 17.68 9.83
C GLU A 638 -34.55 16.15 9.71
N ASP A 639 -33.46 15.58 9.11
CA ASP A 639 -33.30 14.14 8.86
C ASP A 639 -32.07 13.56 9.57
N PRO A 640 -32.22 13.08 10.82
CA PRO A 640 -31.13 12.45 11.57
C PRO A 640 -30.58 11.16 10.94
N THR A 641 -31.43 10.36 10.27
CA THR A 641 -31.00 9.13 9.58
C THR A 641 -30.08 9.46 8.43
N LYS A 642 -30.48 10.39 7.55
CA LYS A 642 -29.65 10.87 6.46
C LYS A 642 -28.34 11.48 6.96
N ARG A 643 -28.41 12.31 8.01
CA ARG A 643 -27.23 12.91 8.65
C ARG A 643 -26.23 11.83 9.09
N PHE A 644 -26.71 10.80 9.78
CA PHE A 644 -25.86 9.68 10.21
C PHE A 644 -25.31 8.88 9.03
N THR A 645 -26.13 8.52 8.05
CA THR A 645 -25.73 7.71 6.89
C THR A 645 -24.62 8.40 6.08
N LEU A 646 -24.79 9.69 5.76
CA LEU A 646 -23.78 10.46 5.04
C LEU A 646 -22.46 10.53 5.84
N GLY A 647 -22.55 10.78 7.15
CA GLY A 647 -21.38 10.84 8.03
C GLY A 647 -20.64 9.50 8.11
N LEU A 648 -21.37 8.38 8.16
CA LEU A 648 -20.79 7.04 8.17
C LEU A 648 -20.03 6.73 6.88
N VAL A 649 -20.53 7.15 5.73
CA VAL A 649 -19.82 7.00 4.44
C VAL A 649 -18.51 7.77 4.46
N GLY A 650 -18.53 9.03 4.87
CA GLY A 650 -17.33 9.87 5.01
C GLY A 650 -16.30 9.24 5.98
N HIS A 651 -16.79 8.72 7.11
CA HIS A 651 -15.95 8.01 8.09
C HIS A 651 -15.25 6.79 7.47
N ARG A 652 -15.99 5.92 6.80
CA ARG A 652 -15.44 4.72 6.16
C ARG A 652 -14.42 5.07 5.08
N MET A 653 -14.67 6.12 4.30
CA MET A 653 -13.72 6.61 3.30
C MET A 653 -12.40 7.03 3.93
N VAL A 654 -12.41 7.86 4.97
CA VAL A 654 -11.18 8.31 5.65
C VAL A 654 -10.43 7.12 6.25
N ARG A 655 -11.14 6.21 6.90
CA ARG A 655 -10.55 5.02 7.54
C ARG A 655 -9.95 4.02 6.54
N ARG A 656 -10.41 3.98 5.31
CA ARG A 656 -9.93 3.02 4.30
C ARG A 656 -8.91 3.62 3.33
N LEU A 657 -9.14 4.85 2.87
CA LEU A 657 -8.39 5.42 1.75
C LEU A 657 -7.42 6.53 2.15
N LEU A 658 -7.73 7.29 3.21
CA LEU A 658 -6.99 8.48 3.60
C LEU A 658 -6.25 8.32 4.94
N THR A 659 -5.67 7.14 5.14
CA THR A 659 -4.83 6.83 6.31
C THR A 659 -3.36 7.20 6.08
N PRO A 660 -2.57 7.40 7.14
CA PRO A 660 -1.13 7.64 7.03
C PRO A 660 -0.41 6.51 6.27
N GLU A 661 -0.78 5.26 6.49
CA GLU A 661 -0.19 4.09 5.84
C GLU A 661 -0.51 4.08 4.33
N ALA A 662 -1.76 4.37 3.93
CA ALA A 662 -2.15 4.47 2.53
C ALA A 662 -1.38 5.59 1.82
N LYS A 663 -1.26 6.74 2.48
CA LYS A 663 -0.46 7.87 1.98
C LYS A 663 1.02 7.51 1.88
N GLY A 664 1.59 6.86 2.90
CA GLY A 664 2.96 6.38 2.91
C GLY A 664 3.26 5.45 1.73
N ARG A 665 2.40 4.46 1.48
CA ARG A 665 2.52 3.57 0.32
C ARG A 665 2.50 4.34 -1.00
N ASN A 666 1.59 5.30 -1.16
CA ASN A 666 1.50 6.11 -2.38
C ASN A 666 2.74 7.01 -2.57
N LEU A 667 3.26 7.60 -1.50
CA LEU A 667 4.52 8.36 -1.55
C LEU A 667 5.68 7.45 -1.98
N MET A 668 5.79 6.23 -1.43
CA MET A 668 6.82 5.28 -1.83
C MET A 668 6.72 4.89 -3.30
N ARG A 669 5.52 4.64 -3.83
CA ARG A 669 5.29 4.39 -5.26
C ARG A 669 5.84 5.54 -6.11
N VAL A 670 5.51 6.78 -5.72
CA VAL A 670 6.02 7.99 -6.40
C VAL A 670 7.55 8.11 -6.27
N TYR A 671 8.11 7.88 -5.09
CA TYR A 671 9.56 7.92 -4.89
C TYR A 671 10.29 6.84 -5.70
N MET A 672 9.65 5.70 -5.91
CA MET A 672 10.17 4.63 -6.78
C MET A 672 10.04 4.92 -8.28
N GLY A 673 9.33 6.00 -8.65
CA GLY A 673 9.20 6.47 -10.03
C GLY A 673 7.90 6.06 -10.72
N GLU A 674 6.91 5.59 -9.98
CA GLU A 674 5.55 5.44 -10.51
C GLU A 674 4.90 6.81 -10.65
N HIS A 675 4.07 6.94 -11.69
CA HIS A 675 3.27 8.15 -11.90
C HIS A 675 1.88 7.92 -11.33
N LEU A 676 1.53 8.67 -10.28
CA LEU A 676 0.23 8.60 -9.62
C LEU A 676 -0.61 9.83 -9.99
N TYR A 677 -1.68 9.60 -10.73
CA TYR A 677 -2.64 10.65 -11.13
C TYR A 677 -4.06 10.06 -11.19
N GLU A 678 -4.40 9.20 -10.24
CA GLU A 678 -5.67 8.50 -10.18
C GLU A 678 -6.60 9.15 -9.15
N PRO A 679 -7.91 9.29 -9.43
CA PRO A 679 -8.89 9.71 -8.44
C PRO A 679 -9.02 8.64 -7.34
N LEU A 680 -9.58 9.04 -6.20
CA LEU A 680 -9.89 8.09 -5.13
C LEU A 680 -10.96 7.09 -5.60
N PRO A 681 -10.83 5.79 -5.33
CA PRO A 681 -11.84 4.78 -5.67
C PRO A 681 -13.01 4.84 -4.68
N LEU A 682 -13.92 5.79 -4.88
CA LEU A 682 -14.99 6.10 -3.94
C LEU A 682 -16.28 5.28 -4.14
N GLU A 683 -16.47 4.66 -5.31
CA GLU A 683 -17.74 4.03 -5.71
C GLU A 683 -18.14 2.86 -4.81
N ASP A 684 -17.20 2.04 -4.38
CA ASP A 684 -17.48 0.86 -3.57
C ASP A 684 -17.94 1.22 -2.15
N ILE A 685 -17.41 2.32 -1.59
CA ILE A 685 -17.78 2.79 -0.24
C ILE A 685 -19.22 3.30 -0.20
N ALA A 686 -19.69 3.91 -1.28
CA ALA A 686 -21.06 4.41 -1.40
C ALA A 686 -22.09 3.29 -1.45
N ARG A 687 -21.81 2.22 -2.20
CA ARG A 687 -22.70 1.04 -2.29
C ARG A 687 -22.87 0.35 -0.96
N GLU A 688 -21.78 0.12 -0.23
CA GLU A 688 -21.82 -0.52 1.09
C GLU A 688 -22.62 0.27 2.14
N ALA A 689 -22.72 1.58 1.99
CA ALA A 689 -23.48 2.40 2.91
C ALA A 689 -24.97 2.49 2.56
N ALA A 690 -25.30 2.39 1.25
CA ALA A 690 -26.69 2.34 0.80
C ALA A 690 -27.38 1.02 1.21
N ASP A 691 -26.61 -0.07 1.34
CA ASP A 691 -27.12 -1.40 1.74
C ASP A 691 -27.15 -1.59 3.27
N ALA A 692 -26.74 -0.58 4.06
CA ALA A 692 -26.76 -0.68 5.52
C ALA A 692 -28.20 -0.51 6.04
N PRO A 693 -28.65 -1.37 7.01
CA PRO A 693 -29.97 -1.23 7.62
C PRO A 693 -30.11 0.10 8.36
N ASP A 694 -31.36 0.59 8.51
CA ASP A 694 -31.61 1.84 9.24
C ASP A 694 -31.06 1.73 10.68
N PRO A 695 -30.08 2.55 11.05
CA PRO A 695 -29.40 2.44 12.34
C PRO A 695 -30.31 2.78 13.55
N PHE A 696 -31.43 3.46 13.32
CA PHE A 696 -32.38 3.82 14.37
C PHE A 696 -33.46 2.73 14.59
N GLU A 697 -33.77 1.90 13.58
CA GLU A 697 -34.64 0.72 13.75
C GLU A 697 -33.94 -0.37 14.56
N THR A 698 -32.65 -0.59 14.34
CA THR A 698 -31.87 -1.61 15.08
C THR A 698 -31.70 -1.27 16.56
N GLN A 699 -31.67 0.00 16.94
CA GLN A 699 -31.63 0.41 18.37
C GLN A 699 -32.98 0.24 19.09
N ASN A 700 -34.08 0.47 18.40
CA ASN A 700 -35.43 0.28 18.99
C ASN A 700 -35.71 -1.20 19.28
N SER A 701 -35.32 -2.11 18.41
CA SER A 701 -35.46 -3.55 18.62
C SER A 701 -34.58 -4.10 19.76
N MET A 702 -33.43 -3.49 20.03
CA MET A 702 -32.57 -3.88 21.17
C MET A 702 -33.09 -3.33 22.53
N GLU A 703 -33.74 -2.16 22.55
CA GLU A 703 -34.34 -1.59 23.74
C GLU A 703 -35.64 -2.31 24.13
N GLU A 704 -36.46 -2.76 23.17
CA GLU A 704 -37.65 -3.56 23.42
C GLU A 704 -37.32 -4.94 24.01
N HIS A 705 -36.24 -5.59 23.59
CA HIS A 705 -35.79 -6.87 24.16
C HIS A 705 -35.11 -6.75 25.53
N SER A 706 -34.70 -5.56 25.95
CA SER A 706 -34.10 -5.34 27.27
C SER A 706 -35.15 -5.11 28.41
N HIS A 707 -36.40 -4.90 28.07
CA HIS A 707 -37.50 -4.72 29.03
C HIS A 707 -38.30 -5.97 29.35
N GLU A 708 -38.09 -7.07 28.61
CA GLU A 708 -38.64 -8.37 29.00
C GLU A 708 -37.67 -9.13 29.93
N ARG A 709 -37.65 -8.73 31.21
CA ARG A 709 -37.19 -9.63 32.27
C ARG A 709 -38.36 -10.51 32.68
N PRO A 710 -38.24 -11.83 32.64
CA PRO A 710 -39.24 -12.68 33.28
C PRO A 710 -39.10 -12.54 34.80
N GLU A 711 -40.18 -12.12 35.44
CA GLU A 711 -40.38 -12.40 36.85
C GLU A 711 -40.43 -13.92 37.03
N ARG A 712 -39.37 -14.47 37.67
CA ARG A 712 -39.49 -15.58 38.66
C ARG A 712 -38.14 -15.86 39.29
#